data_acdb3283b5b3b60076e5b1b5e17788d9
#
_entry.id   acdb3283b5b3b60076e5b1b5e17788d9
#
_cell.length_a   1.000
_cell.length_b   1.000
_cell.length_c   1.000
_cell.angle_alpha   90.00
_cell.angle_beta   90.00
_cell.angle_gamma   90.00
#
_symmetry.space_group_name_H-M   'P 1'
#
loop_
_entity.id
_entity.type
_entity.pdbx_description
1 polymer ?
#
loop_
_entity_poly.entity_id
_entity_poly.type
_entity_poly.pdbx_seq_one_letter_code
_entity_poly.pdbx_strand_id
1 'polypeptide(L)'
;MPRGVVWYLAGSPVMPLLSGLPRDLEPRPLPARDTTATGPEEGAVLVVDLGGGDSGAVADAAARLWDVPIVALVDAAAQDAPPQACYAYLTKPVTPFILATALRNAGEHARLGREAGEARRQLEELNAIGVRLSAERDTDALLELILTKAREITRSDAGSLYLVEESEDGPRRLRFKLAQNDSVTVPFTEFTLPISADSVAGHVALSGETVHLDDAYVLPAGARFRINRDFDQRVGYRTKSMLVVAMRTPPGETIGVLQLINCKRESTRRLASPETAEREVVPYPARFRDLAASLASQAAVALENSRLYQSIQTLFEGFVRASVTAIESRDPTTSGHSFRVADFTVALATAVDRADHGPFHHVRFAPDQMKEIRYASLLHDFGKVGVREELLVKAKKFQPWHLELVRLRGAIIKRGLELKYARRKLDHLLREGREGFVEAAAGWDAELLAVSEEIEQHLKAVAAANEPAVMAEDFAASIQDLATRAFVDHLGDSHTVVTPEEARILSIPRGSLTEDEYRQIQSHVVHTFQFLSLIPWTRELSRVPEIARAHHEKLDGSGYPEGRRGAEIPIQSRMMTISDIFDALTATDRPYKAAVSVERALDILNHERRSGTIDPALLDLFIAIKPWPPRGAR
;
A
#
# COMPACT_ATOMS: atom_id res chain seq x y z
N MET A 1 -20.68 -51.19 23.25
CA MET A 1 -19.83 -50.18 23.89
C MET A 1 -18.45 -50.76 24.00
N PRO A 2 -17.37 -50.02 23.75
CA PRO A 2 -16.03 -50.53 23.98
C PRO A 2 -15.87 -50.90 25.47
N ARG A 3 -15.24 -52.02 25.76
CA ARG A 3 -14.96 -52.48 27.13
C ARG A 3 -13.91 -51.58 27.75
N GLY A 4 -14.22 -50.99 28.94
CA GLY A 4 -13.21 -50.21 29.69
C GLY A 4 -12.08 -51.12 30.18
N VAL A 5 -10.84 -50.83 29.84
CA VAL A 5 -9.69 -51.62 30.28
C VAL A 5 -9.24 -51.14 31.67
N VAL A 6 -9.15 -52.09 32.60
CA VAL A 6 -8.69 -51.86 33.98
C VAL A 6 -7.34 -52.52 34.18
N TRP A 7 -6.30 -51.71 34.25
CA TRP A 7 -4.95 -52.15 34.52
C TRP A 7 -4.72 -52.42 36.02
N TYR A 8 -4.00 -53.46 36.38
CA TYR A 8 -3.61 -53.74 37.76
C TYR A 8 -2.18 -54.29 37.83
N LEU A 9 -1.53 -54.11 38.97
CA LEU A 9 -0.19 -54.69 39.21
C LEU A 9 -0.26 -56.21 39.40
N ALA A 10 0.52 -56.96 38.62
CA ALA A 10 0.59 -58.42 38.75
C ALA A 10 1.03 -58.81 40.17
N GLY A 11 0.29 -59.75 40.78
CA GLY A 11 0.48 -60.16 42.17
C GLY A 11 -0.20 -59.26 43.22
N SER A 12 -0.94 -58.25 42.83
CA SER A 12 -1.67 -57.38 43.74
C SER A 12 -2.86 -58.10 44.40
N PRO A 13 -3.13 -57.83 45.70
CA PRO A 13 -4.29 -58.35 46.44
C PRO A 13 -5.64 -57.87 45.89
N VAL A 14 -5.67 -57.06 44.86
CA VAL A 14 -6.88 -56.55 44.15
C VAL A 14 -7.61 -57.61 43.35
N MET A 15 -6.94 -58.69 42.96
CA MET A 15 -7.47 -59.75 42.04
C MET A 15 -8.87 -60.29 42.43
N PRO A 16 -9.15 -60.62 43.70
CA PRO A 16 -10.49 -61.09 44.11
C PRO A 16 -11.60 -60.08 43.86
N LEU A 17 -11.29 -58.76 44.01
CA LEU A 17 -12.26 -57.68 43.74
C LEU A 17 -12.46 -57.49 42.24
N LEU A 18 -11.41 -57.65 41.42
CA LEU A 18 -11.49 -57.52 39.97
C LEU A 18 -12.29 -58.64 39.30
N SER A 19 -12.27 -59.83 39.86
CA SER A 19 -13.06 -60.97 39.37
C SER A 19 -14.59 -60.75 39.49
N GLY A 20 -15.00 -59.84 40.37
CA GLY A 20 -16.41 -59.47 40.58
C GLY A 20 -16.86 -58.27 39.74
N LEU A 21 -16.04 -57.73 38.86
CA LEU A 21 -16.41 -56.55 38.04
C LEU A 21 -17.42 -56.89 36.94
N PRO A 22 -18.29 -55.93 36.56
CA PRO A 22 -19.20 -56.07 35.43
C PRO A 22 -18.44 -56.36 34.09
N ARG A 23 -19.13 -57.03 33.15
CA ARG A 23 -18.54 -57.46 31.85
C ARG A 23 -18.07 -56.32 30.94
N ASP A 24 -18.45 -55.11 31.19
CA ASP A 24 -18.05 -53.89 30.52
C ASP A 24 -16.68 -53.39 30.97
N LEU A 25 -16.12 -53.90 32.05
CA LEU A 25 -14.78 -53.63 32.56
C LEU A 25 -13.89 -54.87 32.44
N GLU A 26 -12.78 -54.77 31.71
CA GLU A 26 -11.85 -55.87 31.44
C GLU A 26 -10.56 -55.69 32.24
N PRO A 27 -10.31 -56.47 33.31
CA PRO A 27 -9.08 -56.39 34.07
C PRO A 27 -7.90 -56.98 33.27
N ARG A 28 -6.81 -56.24 33.19
CA ARG A 28 -5.55 -56.67 32.54
C ARG A 28 -4.35 -56.40 33.44
N PRO A 29 -3.40 -57.32 33.54
CA PRO A 29 -2.16 -57.05 34.26
C PRO A 29 -1.35 -55.98 33.52
N LEU A 30 -0.70 -55.07 34.29
CA LEU A 30 0.19 -54.05 33.75
C LEU A 30 1.33 -54.75 32.96
N PRO A 31 1.60 -54.34 31.69
CA PRO A 31 2.67 -54.96 30.90
C PRO A 31 4.04 -54.77 31.53
N ALA A 32 4.93 -55.77 31.40
CA ALA A 32 6.30 -55.69 31.88
C ALA A 32 7.09 -54.57 31.15
N ARG A 33 8.21 -54.11 31.78
CA ARG A 33 9.00 -52.93 31.36
C ARG A 33 9.50 -52.90 29.90
N ASP A 34 9.57 -54.02 29.21
CA ASP A 34 10.23 -54.17 27.90
C ASP A 34 9.29 -54.30 26.68
N THR A 35 7.99 -54.18 26.87
CA THR A 35 7.08 -54.18 25.73
C THR A 35 6.91 -52.78 25.16
N THR A 36 7.36 -52.58 23.92
CA THR A 36 7.01 -51.45 23.02
C THR A 36 5.50 -51.46 22.69
N ALA A 37 4.69 -51.67 23.72
CA ALA A 37 3.24 -51.68 23.55
C ALA A 37 2.74 -50.26 23.26
N THR A 38 1.98 -50.15 22.19
CA THR A 38 1.07 -49.06 21.85
C THR A 38 0.48 -48.43 23.11
N GLY A 39 0.42 -47.09 23.15
CA GLY A 39 -0.05 -46.28 24.30
C GLY A 39 -1.36 -46.80 24.91
N PRO A 40 -1.73 -46.31 26.09
CA PRO A 40 -2.87 -46.81 26.84
C PRO A 40 -4.13 -46.81 26.00
N GLU A 41 -4.86 -47.95 25.99
CA GLU A 41 -6.15 -48.04 25.28
C GLU A 41 -7.10 -46.97 25.78
N GLU A 42 -7.95 -46.45 24.88
CA GLU A 42 -8.89 -45.38 25.15
C GLU A 42 -9.81 -45.76 26.34
N GLY A 43 -9.79 -44.93 27.42
CA GLY A 43 -10.57 -45.19 28.63
C GLY A 43 -9.94 -46.13 29.66
N ALA A 44 -8.67 -46.47 29.53
CA ALA A 44 -7.96 -47.29 30.52
C ALA A 44 -7.86 -46.59 31.89
N VAL A 45 -8.03 -47.36 32.96
CA VAL A 45 -7.92 -46.92 34.37
C VAL A 45 -6.98 -47.84 35.13
N LEU A 46 -6.10 -47.32 35.95
CA LEU A 46 -5.21 -48.11 36.80
C LEU A 46 -5.79 -48.28 38.20
N VAL A 47 -5.86 -49.49 38.70
CA VAL A 47 -6.19 -49.80 40.10
C VAL A 47 -4.94 -50.20 40.86
N VAL A 48 -4.73 -49.57 42.02
CA VAL A 48 -3.57 -49.86 42.89
C VAL A 48 -4.05 -50.04 44.32
N ASP A 49 -3.53 -51.09 44.99
CA ASP A 49 -3.71 -51.30 46.45
C ASP A 49 -2.54 -50.69 47.22
N LEU A 50 -2.81 -49.70 48.04
CA LEU A 50 -1.83 -49.02 48.87
C LEU A 50 -1.69 -49.58 50.30
N GLY A 51 -2.46 -50.64 50.62
CA GLY A 51 -2.45 -51.27 51.96
C GLY A 51 -1.15 -51.98 52.35
N GLY A 52 -0.13 -51.99 51.52
CA GLY A 52 1.18 -52.60 51.77
C GLY A 52 2.36 -51.63 51.89
N GLY A 53 2.11 -50.34 51.95
CA GLY A 53 3.18 -49.32 52.20
C GLY A 53 4.10 -49.04 51.01
N ASP A 54 3.79 -49.52 49.79
CA ASP A 54 4.63 -49.32 48.59
C ASP A 54 4.12 -48.14 47.71
N SER A 55 4.26 -46.93 48.25
CA SER A 55 3.96 -45.69 47.50
C SER A 55 4.88 -45.51 46.26
N GLY A 56 6.06 -46.21 46.26
CA GLY A 56 6.96 -46.20 45.13
C GLY A 56 6.43 -46.95 43.93
N ALA A 57 5.69 -48.06 44.13
CA ALA A 57 5.07 -48.81 43.02
C ALA A 57 3.97 -48.00 42.33
N VAL A 58 3.25 -47.16 43.05
CA VAL A 58 2.21 -46.25 42.47
C VAL A 58 2.87 -45.14 41.66
N ALA A 59 3.94 -44.52 42.18
CA ALA A 59 4.68 -43.50 41.47
C ALA A 59 5.32 -44.05 40.17
N ASP A 60 5.87 -45.26 40.23
CA ASP A 60 6.46 -45.97 39.08
C ASP A 60 5.38 -46.36 38.05
N ALA A 61 4.22 -46.78 38.49
CA ALA A 61 3.11 -47.13 37.59
C ALA A 61 2.51 -45.85 36.95
N ALA A 62 2.34 -44.80 37.69
CA ALA A 62 1.90 -43.50 37.19
C ALA A 62 2.90 -42.87 36.19
N ALA A 63 4.19 -43.01 36.47
CA ALA A 63 5.25 -42.57 35.53
C ALA A 63 5.32 -43.37 34.23
N ARG A 64 4.85 -44.61 34.21
CA ARG A 64 4.80 -45.45 33.01
C ARG A 64 3.57 -45.25 32.14
N LEU A 65 2.45 -44.85 32.78
CA LEU A 65 1.12 -44.74 32.14
C LEU A 65 0.66 -43.29 32.15
N TRP A 66 1.50 -42.39 31.69
CA TRP A 66 1.14 -41.00 31.56
C TRP A 66 -0.28 -40.83 31.04
N ASP A 67 -1.13 -40.05 31.75
CA ASP A 67 -2.54 -39.78 31.43
C ASP A 67 -3.57 -40.90 31.75
N VAL A 68 -3.24 -41.90 32.51
CA VAL A 68 -4.25 -42.88 32.96
C VAL A 68 -4.68 -42.56 34.37
N PRO A 69 -5.99 -42.38 34.65
CA PRO A 69 -6.47 -42.10 36.00
C PRO A 69 -6.22 -43.31 36.91
N ILE A 70 -5.82 -43.03 38.15
CA ILE A 70 -5.50 -44.04 39.14
C ILE A 70 -6.62 -44.05 40.20
N VAL A 71 -7.18 -45.25 40.42
CA VAL A 71 -8.07 -45.52 41.57
C VAL A 71 -7.28 -46.32 42.59
N ALA A 72 -7.07 -45.70 43.79
CA ALA A 72 -6.28 -46.32 44.85
C ALA A 72 -7.18 -46.94 45.92
N LEU A 73 -6.84 -48.16 46.36
CA LEU A 73 -7.47 -48.82 47.52
C LEU A 73 -6.58 -48.56 48.76
N VAL A 74 -7.15 -48.04 49.82
CA VAL A 74 -6.45 -47.67 51.04
C VAL A 74 -7.05 -48.39 52.26
N ASP A 75 -6.22 -48.77 53.26
CA ASP A 75 -6.73 -49.32 54.51
C ASP A 75 -7.28 -48.21 55.42
N ALA A 76 -8.37 -48.53 56.13
CA ALA A 76 -9.03 -47.58 57.01
C ALA A 76 -8.11 -47.01 58.13
N ALA A 77 -6.98 -47.69 58.41
CA ALA A 77 -6.01 -47.30 59.44
C ALA A 77 -4.78 -46.54 58.85
N ALA A 78 -4.74 -46.25 57.54
CA ALA A 78 -3.62 -45.52 56.94
C ALA A 78 -3.56 -44.07 57.45
N GLN A 79 -2.47 -43.73 58.19
CA GLN A 79 -2.29 -42.41 58.76
C GLN A 79 -1.56 -41.40 57.81
N ASP A 80 -0.96 -41.91 56.74
CA ASP A 80 -0.23 -41.06 55.79
C ASP A 80 -1.16 -40.54 54.70
N ALA A 81 -0.99 -39.27 54.33
CA ALA A 81 -1.74 -38.65 53.24
C ALA A 81 -1.43 -39.40 51.94
N PRO A 82 -2.47 -39.86 51.22
CA PRO A 82 -2.25 -40.57 49.99
C PRO A 82 -1.62 -39.68 48.91
N PRO A 83 -0.86 -40.22 47.94
CA PRO A 83 -0.24 -39.46 46.86
C PRO A 83 -1.27 -38.63 46.09
N GLN A 84 -1.04 -37.34 45.91
CA GLN A 84 -1.99 -36.40 45.26
C GLN A 84 -2.33 -36.73 43.79
N ALA A 85 -1.69 -37.75 43.21
CA ALA A 85 -1.82 -38.11 41.79
C ALA A 85 -3.00 -39.06 41.48
N CYS A 86 -3.80 -39.48 42.47
CA CYS A 86 -4.90 -40.43 42.26
C CYS A 86 -6.22 -39.72 41.98
N TYR A 87 -6.99 -40.24 41.00
CA TYR A 87 -8.35 -39.76 40.70
C TYR A 87 -9.31 -40.00 41.87
N ALA A 88 -9.24 -41.20 42.49
CA ALA A 88 -10.07 -41.54 43.61
C ALA A 88 -9.37 -42.45 44.60
N TYR A 89 -9.74 -42.34 45.89
CA TYR A 89 -9.29 -43.20 46.98
C TYR A 89 -10.53 -43.95 47.53
N LEU A 90 -10.43 -45.27 47.63
CA LEU A 90 -11.46 -46.13 48.17
C LEU A 90 -10.97 -46.84 49.41
N THR A 91 -11.60 -46.59 50.54
CA THR A 91 -11.26 -47.21 51.83
C THR A 91 -11.76 -48.63 51.88
N LYS A 92 -10.91 -49.58 52.24
CA LYS A 92 -11.30 -51.00 52.42
C LYS A 92 -12.11 -51.20 53.70
N PRO A 93 -13.10 -52.14 53.68
CA PRO A 93 -13.45 -53.07 52.62
C PRO A 93 -14.25 -52.41 51.46
N VAL A 94 -13.89 -52.67 50.20
CA VAL A 94 -14.54 -52.16 49.00
C VAL A 94 -15.37 -53.26 48.36
N THR A 95 -16.62 -52.94 47.96
CA THR A 95 -17.44 -53.88 47.16
C THR A 95 -17.13 -53.72 45.67
N PRO A 96 -17.30 -54.82 44.87
CA PRO A 96 -17.14 -54.74 43.43
C PRO A 96 -17.97 -53.67 42.77
N PHE A 97 -19.17 -53.34 43.34
CA PHE A 97 -20.03 -52.30 42.82
C PHE A 97 -19.43 -50.90 43.00
N ILE A 98 -18.89 -50.59 44.18
CA ILE A 98 -18.25 -49.28 44.46
C ILE A 98 -17.00 -49.13 43.60
N LEU A 99 -16.19 -50.19 43.47
CA LEU A 99 -15.00 -50.19 42.62
C LEU A 99 -15.34 -49.96 41.15
N ALA A 100 -16.34 -50.69 40.63
CA ALA A 100 -16.81 -50.54 39.24
C ALA A 100 -17.29 -49.12 38.94
N THR A 101 -18.03 -48.52 39.89
CA THR A 101 -18.51 -47.12 39.75
C THR A 101 -17.36 -46.13 39.69
N ALA A 102 -16.39 -46.24 40.62
CA ALA A 102 -15.21 -45.40 40.63
C ALA A 102 -14.38 -45.51 39.34
N LEU A 103 -14.20 -46.75 38.82
CA LEU A 103 -13.49 -47.02 37.57
C LEU A 103 -14.17 -46.42 36.33
N ARG A 104 -15.52 -46.55 36.24
CA ARG A 104 -16.25 -45.92 35.13
C ARG A 104 -16.11 -44.40 35.17
N ASN A 105 -16.32 -43.78 36.35
CA ASN A 105 -16.19 -42.34 36.49
C ASN A 105 -14.75 -41.84 36.18
N ALA A 106 -13.73 -42.57 36.61
CA ALA A 106 -12.34 -42.28 36.29
C ALA A 106 -12.06 -42.36 34.79
N GLY A 107 -12.54 -43.41 34.12
CA GLY A 107 -12.42 -43.60 32.68
C GLY A 107 -13.13 -42.51 31.88
N GLU A 108 -14.35 -42.17 32.30
CA GLU A 108 -15.11 -41.09 31.66
C GLU A 108 -14.45 -39.70 31.86
N HIS A 109 -13.97 -39.42 33.05
CA HIS A 109 -13.24 -38.18 33.33
C HIS A 109 -11.97 -38.04 32.46
N ALA A 110 -11.19 -39.13 32.34
CA ALA A 110 -10.01 -39.14 31.49
C ALA A 110 -10.36 -38.96 29.99
N ARG A 111 -11.44 -39.57 29.54
CA ARG A 111 -11.94 -39.37 28.16
C ARG A 111 -12.33 -37.91 27.92
N LEU A 112 -13.14 -37.33 28.79
CA LEU A 112 -13.55 -35.93 28.69
C LEU A 112 -12.36 -34.96 28.77
N GLY A 113 -11.39 -35.24 29.65
CA GLY A 113 -10.15 -34.46 29.77
C GLY A 113 -9.32 -34.48 28.49
N ARG A 114 -9.19 -35.63 27.84
CA ARG A 114 -8.49 -35.77 26.54
C ARG A 114 -9.24 -35.04 25.43
N GLU A 115 -10.55 -35.25 25.32
CA GLU A 115 -11.40 -34.54 24.32
C GLU A 115 -11.30 -33.02 24.48
N ALA A 116 -11.36 -32.52 25.73
CA ALA A 116 -11.18 -31.10 26.02
C ALA A 116 -9.78 -30.57 25.67
N GLY A 117 -8.74 -31.38 25.98
CA GLY A 117 -7.34 -31.05 25.64
C GLY A 117 -7.08 -31.05 24.13
N GLU A 118 -7.69 -31.96 23.38
CA GLU A 118 -7.60 -31.98 21.91
C GLU A 118 -8.36 -30.78 21.31
N ALA A 119 -9.58 -30.49 21.78
CA ALA A 119 -10.34 -29.35 21.32
C ALA A 119 -9.60 -28.04 21.58
N ARG A 120 -8.98 -27.89 22.75
CA ARG A 120 -8.17 -26.72 23.08
C ARG A 120 -6.97 -26.55 22.14
N ARG A 121 -6.21 -27.63 21.89
CA ARG A 121 -5.06 -27.58 20.94
C ARG A 121 -5.50 -27.18 19.55
N GLN A 122 -6.63 -27.71 19.07
CA GLN A 122 -7.20 -27.36 17.76
C GLN A 122 -7.60 -25.88 17.69
N LEU A 123 -8.19 -25.34 18.75
CA LEU A 123 -8.51 -23.90 18.82
C LEU A 123 -7.25 -23.03 18.81
N GLU A 124 -6.23 -23.42 19.56
CA GLU A 124 -4.93 -22.70 19.58
C GLU A 124 -4.27 -22.72 18.20
N GLU A 125 -4.30 -23.85 17.49
CA GLU A 125 -3.77 -23.98 16.12
C GLU A 125 -4.57 -23.11 15.12
N LEU A 126 -5.89 -23.17 15.14
CA LEU A 126 -6.74 -22.33 14.28
C LEU A 126 -6.54 -20.83 14.55
N ASN A 127 -6.44 -20.44 15.82
CA ASN A 127 -6.15 -19.05 16.17
C ASN A 127 -4.79 -18.59 15.65
N ALA A 128 -3.75 -19.42 15.80
CA ALA A 128 -2.42 -19.11 15.27
C ALA A 128 -2.42 -18.96 13.74
N ILE A 129 -3.18 -19.81 13.03
CA ILE A 129 -3.37 -19.69 11.58
C ILE A 129 -4.13 -18.40 11.25
N GLY A 130 -5.22 -18.09 11.95
CA GLY A 130 -6.01 -16.87 11.74
C GLY A 130 -5.19 -15.58 11.90
N VAL A 131 -4.32 -15.52 12.92
CA VAL A 131 -3.40 -14.39 13.11
C VAL A 131 -2.44 -14.26 11.91
N ARG A 132 -1.87 -15.36 11.42
CA ARG A 132 -0.97 -15.33 10.26
C ARG A 132 -1.70 -14.92 8.98
N LEU A 133 -2.91 -15.42 8.74
CA LEU A 133 -3.73 -15.02 7.59
C LEU A 133 -4.06 -13.53 7.62
N SER A 134 -4.38 -12.99 8.80
CA SER A 134 -4.71 -11.57 8.96
C SER A 134 -3.50 -10.63 8.83
N ALA A 135 -2.28 -11.15 9.05
CA ALA A 135 -1.05 -10.38 8.93
C ALA A 135 -0.51 -10.32 7.49
N GLU A 136 -0.87 -11.30 6.63
CA GLU A 136 -0.42 -11.36 5.25
C GLU A 136 -1.18 -10.34 4.39
N ARG A 137 -0.46 -9.52 3.67
CA ARG A 137 -1.01 -8.45 2.80
C ARG A 137 -0.89 -8.77 1.32
N ASP A 138 0.07 -9.62 0.96
CA ASP A 138 0.19 -10.12 -0.39
C ASP A 138 -0.87 -11.18 -0.65
N THR A 139 -1.72 -10.95 -1.65
CA THR A 139 -2.86 -11.84 -1.94
C THR A 139 -2.40 -13.22 -2.41
N ASP A 140 -1.34 -13.32 -3.21
CA ASP A 140 -0.87 -14.61 -3.72
C ASP A 140 -0.21 -15.41 -2.59
N ALA A 141 0.61 -14.78 -1.74
CA ALA A 141 1.17 -15.40 -0.53
C ALA A 141 0.06 -15.84 0.46
N LEU A 142 -0.99 -15.03 0.61
CA LEU A 142 -2.15 -15.37 1.43
C LEU A 142 -2.87 -16.62 0.92
N LEU A 143 -3.11 -16.73 -0.39
CA LEU A 143 -3.75 -17.90 -1.00
C LEU A 143 -2.92 -19.17 -0.85
N GLU A 144 -1.60 -19.07 -1.04
CA GLU A 144 -0.67 -20.19 -0.77
C GLU A 144 -0.71 -20.63 0.69
N LEU A 145 -0.72 -19.70 1.62
CA LEU A 145 -0.81 -19.99 3.05
C LEU A 145 -2.13 -20.66 3.41
N ILE A 146 -3.26 -20.18 2.87
CA ILE A 146 -4.59 -20.77 3.07
C ILE A 146 -4.59 -22.23 2.61
N LEU A 147 -4.18 -22.49 1.38
CA LEU A 147 -4.22 -23.82 0.81
C LEU A 147 -3.27 -24.79 1.53
N THR A 148 -2.05 -24.33 1.83
CA THR A 148 -1.06 -25.12 2.57
C THR A 148 -1.60 -25.52 3.95
N LYS A 149 -2.13 -24.55 4.72
CA LYS A 149 -2.65 -24.83 6.06
C LYS A 149 -3.91 -25.70 6.05
N ALA A 150 -4.79 -25.50 5.08
CA ALA A 150 -5.97 -26.35 4.92
C ALA A 150 -5.58 -27.82 4.64
N ARG A 151 -4.59 -28.03 3.80
CA ARG A 151 -4.07 -29.39 3.52
C ARG A 151 -3.39 -30.02 4.74
N GLU A 152 -2.55 -29.26 5.44
CA GLU A 152 -1.86 -29.73 6.64
C GLU A 152 -2.84 -30.20 7.72
N ILE A 153 -3.82 -29.36 8.12
CA ILE A 153 -4.76 -29.68 9.20
C ILE A 153 -5.74 -30.82 8.85
N THR A 154 -6.02 -31.02 7.56
CA THR A 154 -6.93 -32.06 7.07
C THR A 154 -6.21 -33.30 6.54
N ARG A 155 -4.88 -33.32 6.58
CA ARG A 155 -4.01 -34.37 6.02
C ARG A 155 -4.31 -34.65 4.54
N SER A 156 -4.67 -33.62 3.79
CA SER A 156 -4.98 -33.75 2.36
C SER A 156 -3.74 -33.87 1.51
N ASP A 157 -3.72 -34.83 0.58
CA ASP A 157 -2.62 -35.02 -0.35
C ASP A 157 -2.54 -33.92 -1.40
N ALA A 158 -3.71 -33.44 -1.84
CA ALA A 158 -3.81 -32.36 -2.80
C ALA A 158 -4.91 -31.37 -2.40
N GLY A 159 -4.87 -30.21 -3.01
CA GLY A 159 -5.92 -29.20 -2.88
C GLY A 159 -5.85 -28.16 -3.97
N SER A 160 -6.95 -27.47 -4.16
CA SER A 160 -7.06 -26.35 -5.09
C SER A 160 -7.94 -25.26 -4.52
N LEU A 161 -7.68 -24.03 -4.98
CA LEU A 161 -8.37 -22.84 -4.56
C LEU A 161 -8.92 -22.10 -5.77
N TYR A 162 -10.19 -21.75 -5.69
CA TYR A 162 -10.92 -21.00 -6.69
C TYR A 162 -11.38 -19.69 -6.09
N LEU A 163 -11.29 -18.58 -6.85
CA LEU A 163 -11.83 -17.29 -6.47
C LEU A 163 -13.05 -16.97 -7.33
N VAL A 164 -14.07 -16.40 -6.72
CA VAL A 164 -15.19 -15.80 -7.44
C VAL A 164 -14.74 -14.44 -7.94
N GLU A 165 -14.89 -14.21 -9.26
CA GLU A 165 -14.63 -12.95 -9.92
C GLU A 165 -15.92 -12.38 -10.51
N GLU A 166 -16.08 -11.07 -10.36
CA GLU A 166 -17.10 -10.32 -11.08
C GLU A 166 -16.61 -10.06 -12.50
N SER A 167 -17.50 -10.16 -13.47
CA SER A 167 -17.23 -9.80 -14.86
C SER A 167 -17.91 -8.46 -15.13
N GLU A 168 -17.19 -7.50 -15.72
CA GLU A 168 -17.73 -6.16 -16.04
C GLU A 168 -18.96 -6.24 -16.96
N ASP A 169 -19.03 -7.26 -17.86
CA ASP A 169 -20.10 -7.42 -18.84
C ASP A 169 -20.80 -8.80 -18.81
N GLY A 170 -20.68 -9.56 -17.71
CA GLY A 170 -21.20 -10.93 -17.69
C GLY A 170 -21.42 -11.54 -16.32
N PRO A 171 -21.90 -12.81 -16.27
CA PRO A 171 -22.11 -13.52 -15.01
C PRO A 171 -20.78 -13.77 -14.29
N ARG A 172 -20.86 -13.85 -12.95
CA ARG A 172 -19.73 -14.22 -12.09
C ARG A 172 -19.06 -15.51 -12.57
N ARG A 173 -17.74 -15.58 -12.44
CA ARG A 173 -16.91 -16.73 -12.86
C ARG A 173 -16.06 -17.23 -11.71
N LEU A 174 -15.66 -18.51 -11.77
CA LEU A 174 -14.65 -19.08 -10.90
C LEU A 174 -13.30 -19.03 -11.61
N ARG A 175 -12.32 -18.36 -11.02
CA ARG A 175 -10.92 -18.45 -11.44
C ARG A 175 -10.23 -19.53 -10.63
N PHE A 176 -9.68 -20.53 -11.32
CA PHE A 176 -8.78 -21.52 -10.74
C PHE A 176 -7.43 -20.85 -10.46
N LYS A 177 -7.18 -20.53 -9.19
CA LYS A 177 -6.09 -19.62 -8.81
C LYS A 177 -4.85 -20.36 -8.33
N LEU A 178 -5.01 -21.50 -7.67
CA LEU A 178 -3.91 -22.23 -7.06
C LEU A 178 -4.22 -23.72 -6.95
N ALA A 179 -3.21 -24.57 -7.15
CA ALA A 179 -3.25 -25.99 -6.87
C ALA A 179 -1.95 -26.46 -6.23
N GLN A 180 -2.07 -27.38 -5.28
CA GLN A 180 -0.93 -28.05 -4.63
C GLN A 180 -1.19 -29.55 -4.60
N ASN A 181 -0.12 -30.35 -4.76
CA ASN A 181 -0.18 -31.81 -4.67
C ASN A 181 1.17 -32.35 -4.17
N ASP A 182 1.15 -33.25 -3.15
CA ASP A 182 2.36 -33.83 -2.57
C ASP A 182 2.90 -35.02 -3.38
N SER A 183 2.03 -35.70 -4.11
CA SER A 183 2.33 -37.00 -4.74
C SER A 183 2.71 -36.86 -6.20
N VAL A 184 2.12 -35.93 -6.94
CA VAL A 184 2.35 -35.70 -8.36
C VAL A 184 2.64 -34.23 -8.67
N THR A 185 3.52 -34.02 -9.65
CA THR A 185 3.78 -32.66 -10.15
C THR A 185 2.64 -32.21 -11.07
N VAL A 186 1.98 -31.15 -10.72
CA VAL A 186 0.87 -30.57 -11.51
C VAL A 186 1.41 -29.38 -12.29
N PRO A 187 1.42 -29.42 -13.64
CA PRO A 187 1.62 -28.21 -14.42
C PRO A 187 0.42 -27.30 -14.19
N PHE A 188 0.65 -26.20 -13.46
CA PHE A 188 -0.41 -25.28 -13.11
C PHE A 188 -0.56 -24.21 -14.20
N THR A 189 -1.80 -23.99 -14.64
CA THR A 189 -2.18 -22.87 -15.50
C THR A 189 -3.49 -22.30 -14.97
N GLU A 190 -3.51 -21.01 -14.71
CA GLU A 190 -4.74 -20.31 -14.33
C GLU A 190 -5.76 -20.38 -15.49
N PHE A 191 -7.02 -20.64 -15.16
CA PHE A 191 -8.13 -20.57 -16.09
C PHE A 191 -9.42 -20.17 -15.36
N THR A 192 -10.40 -19.71 -16.14
CA THR A 192 -11.71 -19.33 -15.61
C THR A 192 -12.78 -20.32 -16.04
N LEU A 193 -13.68 -20.64 -15.13
CA LEU A 193 -14.84 -21.49 -15.34
C LEU A 193 -16.12 -20.70 -15.12
N PRO A 194 -17.21 -20.97 -15.84
CA PRO A 194 -18.53 -20.47 -15.47
C PRO A 194 -18.93 -21.06 -14.11
N ILE A 195 -19.61 -20.26 -13.29
CA ILE A 195 -20.23 -20.79 -12.06
C ILE A 195 -21.47 -21.56 -12.48
N SER A 196 -21.39 -22.89 -12.47
CA SER A 196 -22.51 -23.77 -12.80
C SER A 196 -22.59 -24.92 -11.80
N ALA A 197 -23.79 -25.47 -11.65
CA ALA A 197 -24.00 -26.64 -10.79
C ALA A 197 -23.35 -27.93 -11.35
N ASP A 198 -22.81 -27.92 -12.57
CA ASP A 198 -22.24 -29.11 -13.22
C ASP A 198 -20.88 -29.48 -12.68
N SER A 199 -20.12 -28.54 -12.10
CA SER A 199 -18.86 -28.82 -11.43
C SER A 199 -19.02 -28.76 -9.91
N VAL A 200 -18.22 -29.53 -9.15
CA VAL A 200 -18.29 -29.52 -7.69
C VAL A 200 -17.99 -28.15 -7.12
N ALA A 201 -16.93 -27.47 -7.62
CA ALA A 201 -16.57 -26.15 -7.17
C ALA A 201 -17.65 -25.10 -7.52
N GLY A 202 -18.26 -25.20 -8.71
CA GLY A 202 -19.36 -24.34 -9.12
C GLY A 202 -20.63 -24.56 -8.30
N HIS A 203 -20.95 -25.83 -7.99
CA HIS A 203 -22.08 -26.17 -7.11
C HIS A 203 -21.89 -25.56 -5.72
N VAL A 204 -20.71 -25.72 -5.11
CA VAL A 204 -20.39 -25.15 -3.79
C VAL A 204 -20.39 -23.61 -3.83
N ALA A 205 -19.90 -23.02 -4.93
CA ALA A 205 -19.94 -21.57 -5.10
C ALA A 205 -21.37 -21.01 -5.14
N LEU A 206 -22.31 -21.73 -5.77
CA LEU A 206 -23.72 -21.34 -5.89
C LEU A 206 -24.52 -21.59 -4.61
N SER A 207 -24.35 -22.79 -4.02
CA SER A 207 -25.17 -23.20 -2.87
C SER A 207 -24.60 -22.71 -1.53
N GLY A 208 -23.29 -22.51 -1.44
CA GLY A 208 -22.57 -22.29 -0.20
C GLY A 208 -22.50 -23.52 0.71
N GLU A 209 -23.02 -24.66 0.26
CA GLU A 209 -23.05 -25.91 1.03
C GLU A 209 -21.73 -26.67 0.88
N THR A 210 -21.26 -27.25 1.98
CA THR A 210 -20.06 -28.09 1.95
C THR A 210 -20.36 -29.42 1.27
N VAL A 211 -19.57 -29.79 0.27
CA VAL A 211 -19.62 -31.11 -0.37
C VAL A 211 -18.54 -32.02 0.22
N HIS A 212 -18.96 -33.18 0.68
CA HIS A 212 -18.08 -34.24 1.21
C HIS A 212 -18.36 -35.55 0.46
N LEU A 213 -17.32 -36.12 -0.12
CA LEU A 213 -17.38 -37.38 -0.86
C LEU A 213 -16.36 -38.36 -0.28
N ASP A 214 -16.85 -39.56 0.11
CA ASP A 214 -15.98 -40.65 0.55
C ASP A 214 -15.23 -41.25 -0.61
N ASP A 215 -15.88 -41.34 -1.78
CA ASP A 215 -15.28 -41.66 -3.07
C ASP A 215 -15.82 -40.73 -4.16
N ALA A 216 -14.94 -39.92 -4.75
CA ALA A 216 -15.30 -38.98 -5.81
C ALA A 216 -15.81 -39.69 -7.08
N TYR A 217 -15.55 -40.97 -7.26
CA TYR A 217 -16.04 -41.73 -8.41
C TYR A 217 -17.40 -42.39 -8.17
N VAL A 218 -17.88 -42.36 -6.91
CA VAL A 218 -19.19 -42.87 -6.49
C VAL A 218 -20.02 -41.72 -5.94
N LEU A 219 -20.73 -41.04 -6.83
CA LEU A 219 -21.53 -39.89 -6.44
C LEU A 219 -22.83 -40.29 -5.71
N PRO A 220 -23.30 -39.50 -4.72
CA PRO A 220 -24.59 -39.72 -4.09
C PRO A 220 -25.74 -39.64 -5.11
N ALA A 221 -26.83 -40.41 -4.85
CA ALA A 221 -28.02 -40.34 -5.66
C ALA A 221 -28.60 -38.92 -5.67
N GLY A 222 -28.80 -38.35 -6.87
CA GLY A 222 -29.32 -36.98 -7.03
C GLY A 222 -28.23 -35.89 -7.05
N ALA A 223 -26.95 -36.23 -7.07
CA ALA A 223 -25.88 -35.25 -7.25
C ALA A 223 -26.08 -34.45 -8.55
N ARG A 224 -26.05 -33.13 -8.46
CA ARG A 224 -26.22 -32.21 -9.59
C ARG A 224 -24.92 -31.89 -10.33
N PHE A 225 -23.77 -32.29 -9.77
CA PHE A 225 -22.43 -32.05 -10.31
C PHE A 225 -21.78 -33.35 -10.81
N ARG A 226 -20.75 -33.20 -11.61
CA ARG A 226 -19.92 -34.29 -12.14
C ARG A 226 -18.47 -34.13 -11.71
N ILE A 227 -17.76 -35.23 -11.60
CA ILE A 227 -16.30 -35.24 -11.39
C ILE A 227 -15.61 -35.38 -12.73
N ASN A 228 -14.73 -34.39 -13.03
CA ASN A 228 -13.83 -34.51 -14.18
C ASN A 228 -12.65 -35.42 -13.82
N ARG A 229 -12.48 -36.51 -14.57
CA ARG A 229 -11.42 -37.50 -14.36
C ARG A 229 -10.23 -37.32 -15.30
N ASP A 230 -10.25 -36.32 -16.19
CA ASP A 230 -9.21 -36.11 -17.19
C ASP A 230 -7.83 -35.85 -16.56
N PHE A 231 -7.80 -35.16 -15.45
CA PHE A 231 -6.55 -34.95 -14.68
C PHE A 231 -6.01 -36.30 -14.16
N ASP A 232 -6.82 -37.07 -13.47
CA ASP A 232 -6.45 -38.32 -12.87
C ASP A 232 -5.91 -39.31 -13.95
N GLN A 233 -6.58 -39.37 -15.12
CA GLN A 233 -6.16 -40.21 -16.24
C GLN A 233 -4.83 -39.76 -16.84
N ARG A 234 -4.60 -38.45 -16.98
CA ARG A 234 -3.36 -37.92 -17.58
C ARG A 234 -2.12 -38.15 -16.72
N VAL A 235 -2.25 -38.01 -15.39
CA VAL A 235 -1.11 -38.08 -14.47
C VAL A 235 -1.01 -39.37 -13.67
N GLY A 236 -1.93 -40.33 -13.88
CA GLY A 236 -1.99 -41.57 -13.13
C GLY A 236 -2.38 -41.39 -11.66
N TYR A 237 -3.13 -40.33 -11.35
CA TYR A 237 -3.61 -40.02 -10.01
C TYR A 237 -4.99 -40.63 -9.76
N ARG A 238 -5.34 -40.86 -8.50
CA ARG A 238 -6.67 -41.34 -8.10
C ARG A 238 -7.26 -40.40 -7.06
N THR A 239 -8.20 -39.59 -7.48
CA THR A 239 -9.02 -38.77 -6.55
C THR A 239 -10.06 -39.69 -5.89
N LYS A 240 -9.88 -39.98 -4.59
CA LYS A 240 -10.77 -40.85 -3.83
C LYS A 240 -11.65 -39.98 -2.91
N SER A 241 -11.17 -39.55 -1.77
CA SER A 241 -11.97 -38.65 -0.91
C SER A 241 -11.83 -37.21 -1.29
N MET A 242 -12.92 -36.47 -1.17
CA MET A 242 -12.97 -35.05 -1.51
C MET A 242 -13.79 -34.26 -0.47
N LEU A 243 -13.29 -33.08 -0.11
CA LEU A 243 -13.96 -32.12 0.75
C LEU A 243 -13.90 -30.74 0.07
N VAL A 244 -15.04 -30.15 -0.23
CA VAL A 244 -15.14 -28.87 -0.91
C VAL A 244 -15.95 -27.91 -0.06
N VAL A 245 -15.37 -26.77 0.29
CA VAL A 245 -15.91 -25.81 1.24
C VAL A 245 -15.97 -24.42 0.62
N ALA A 246 -17.09 -23.71 0.79
CA ALA A 246 -17.21 -22.31 0.36
C ALA A 246 -16.47 -21.39 1.32
N MET A 247 -15.69 -20.47 0.78
CA MET A 247 -15.13 -19.34 1.51
C MET A 247 -16.15 -18.22 1.50
N ARG A 248 -16.84 -18.03 2.64
CA ARG A 248 -17.96 -17.09 2.77
C ARG A 248 -17.60 -15.94 3.68
N THR A 249 -17.94 -14.74 3.24
CA THR A 249 -17.85 -13.52 4.05
C THR A 249 -18.94 -13.52 5.16
N PRO A 250 -18.80 -12.70 6.21
CA PRO A 250 -19.81 -12.59 7.26
C PRO A 250 -21.24 -12.27 6.75
N PRO A 251 -21.44 -11.44 5.70
CA PRO A 251 -22.76 -11.27 5.08
C PRO A 251 -23.31 -12.53 4.37
N GLY A 252 -22.49 -13.57 4.21
CA GLY A 252 -22.89 -14.84 3.60
C GLY A 252 -22.58 -14.96 2.11
N GLU A 253 -21.85 -14.03 1.53
CA GLU A 253 -21.41 -14.08 0.14
C GLU A 253 -20.25 -15.07 -0.04
N THR A 254 -20.31 -15.91 -1.08
CA THR A 254 -19.21 -16.81 -1.45
C THR A 254 -18.22 -16.06 -2.33
N ILE A 255 -16.99 -15.87 -1.84
CA ILE A 255 -15.90 -15.20 -2.56
C ILE A 255 -14.86 -16.17 -3.11
N GLY A 256 -14.97 -17.45 -2.76
CA GLY A 256 -14.07 -18.50 -3.26
C GLY A 256 -14.51 -19.88 -2.82
N VAL A 257 -13.79 -20.89 -3.31
CA VAL A 257 -14.01 -22.29 -2.97
C VAL A 257 -12.68 -22.96 -2.70
N LEU A 258 -12.60 -23.63 -1.56
CA LEU A 258 -11.47 -24.46 -1.16
C LEU A 258 -11.83 -25.92 -1.41
N GLN A 259 -11.05 -26.61 -2.25
CA GLN A 259 -11.22 -28.01 -2.56
C GLN A 259 -10.02 -28.81 -2.04
N LEU A 260 -10.28 -29.77 -1.18
CA LEU A 260 -9.29 -30.66 -0.56
C LEU A 260 -9.50 -32.07 -1.07
N ILE A 261 -8.41 -32.76 -1.39
CA ILE A 261 -8.43 -34.05 -2.09
C ILE A 261 -7.55 -35.03 -1.35
N ASN A 262 -8.08 -36.26 -1.14
CA ASN A 262 -7.41 -37.44 -0.59
C ASN A 262 -6.88 -37.23 0.85
N CYS A 263 -7.78 -37.38 1.82
CA CYS A 263 -7.42 -37.43 3.22
C CYS A 263 -6.55 -38.67 3.52
N LYS A 264 -5.30 -38.44 3.90
CA LYS A 264 -4.33 -39.52 4.16
C LYS A 264 -4.44 -40.07 5.60
N ARG A 265 -4.25 -41.35 5.80
CA ARG A 265 -4.11 -41.97 7.15
C ARG A 265 -2.88 -41.36 7.85
N GLU A 266 -1.76 -41.33 7.14
CA GLU A 266 -0.51 -40.72 7.58
C GLU A 266 -0.15 -39.54 6.69
N SER A 267 0.03 -38.35 7.28
CA SER A 267 0.23 -37.07 6.55
C SER A 267 1.46 -37.12 5.63
N THR A 268 2.51 -37.80 6.02
CA THR A 268 3.78 -37.90 5.28
C THR A 268 3.76 -38.86 4.11
N ARG A 269 2.72 -39.70 3.98
CA ARG A 269 2.63 -40.73 2.93
C ARG A 269 2.38 -40.08 1.56
N ARG A 270 3.15 -40.50 0.54
CA ARG A 270 2.91 -40.13 -0.87
C ARG A 270 2.02 -41.18 -1.56
N LEU A 271 1.08 -40.73 -2.36
CA LEU A 271 0.14 -41.54 -3.12
C LEU A 271 0.70 -41.80 -4.53
N ALA A 272 1.73 -42.62 -4.62
CA ALA A 272 2.49 -42.82 -5.86
C ALA A 272 1.72 -43.58 -6.96
N SER A 273 0.61 -44.24 -6.63
CA SER A 273 -0.22 -45.00 -7.59
C SER A 273 -1.69 -45.05 -7.15
N PRO A 274 -2.64 -45.32 -8.07
CA PRO A 274 -4.05 -45.50 -7.73
C PRO A 274 -4.29 -46.55 -6.64
N GLU A 275 -3.54 -47.67 -6.63
CA GLU A 275 -3.65 -48.71 -5.63
C GLU A 275 -3.20 -48.23 -4.25
N THR A 276 -2.19 -47.38 -4.20
CA THR A 276 -1.76 -46.73 -2.95
C THR A 276 -2.85 -45.82 -2.43
N ALA A 277 -3.48 -45.03 -3.31
CA ALA A 277 -4.60 -44.13 -2.93
C ALA A 277 -5.78 -44.97 -2.39
N GLU A 278 -6.13 -46.09 -3.00
CA GLU A 278 -7.21 -46.96 -2.51
C GLU A 278 -6.98 -47.47 -1.08
N ARG A 279 -5.73 -47.78 -0.72
CA ARG A 279 -5.37 -48.31 0.60
C ARG A 279 -5.18 -47.22 1.67
N GLU A 280 -4.54 -46.11 1.31
CA GLU A 280 -4.07 -45.10 2.26
C GLU A 280 -5.05 -43.93 2.43
N VAL A 281 -5.96 -43.72 1.48
CA VAL A 281 -6.94 -42.62 1.56
C VAL A 281 -8.18 -43.08 2.32
N VAL A 282 -8.62 -42.21 3.26
CA VAL A 282 -9.81 -42.40 4.07
C VAL A 282 -10.82 -41.27 3.83
N PRO A 283 -12.10 -41.47 4.15
CA PRO A 283 -13.09 -40.38 4.20
C PRO A 283 -12.64 -39.29 5.16
N TYR A 284 -13.00 -38.03 4.87
CA TYR A 284 -12.75 -36.90 5.78
C TYR A 284 -13.57 -37.08 7.07
N PRO A 285 -12.95 -37.24 8.24
CA PRO A 285 -13.66 -37.26 9.53
C PRO A 285 -14.43 -35.96 9.76
N ALA A 286 -15.52 -36.02 10.56
CA ALA A 286 -16.33 -34.84 10.88
C ALA A 286 -15.47 -33.66 11.38
N ARG A 287 -14.51 -33.93 12.28
CA ARG A 287 -13.57 -32.93 12.80
C ARG A 287 -12.81 -32.18 11.70
N PHE A 288 -12.39 -32.85 10.63
CA PHE A 288 -11.64 -32.18 9.53
C PHE A 288 -12.58 -31.35 8.66
N ARG A 289 -13.84 -31.74 8.54
CA ARG A 289 -14.85 -30.92 7.86
C ARG A 289 -15.09 -29.61 8.61
N ASP A 290 -15.22 -29.66 9.94
CA ASP A 290 -15.45 -28.50 10.80
C ASP A 290 -14.22 -27.56 10.80
N LEU A 291 -13.01 -28.13 10.89
CA LEU A 291 -11.76 -27.36 10.80
C LEU A 291 -11.61 -26.67 9.45
N ALA A 292 -11.88 -27.38 8.33
CA ALA A 292 -11.82 -26.80 6.99
C ALA A 292 -12.84 -25.68 6.79
N ALA A 293 -14.07 -25.84 7.32
CA ALA A 293 -15.10 -24.82 7.28
C ALA A 293 -14.71 -23.58 8.08
N SER A 294 -14.17 -23.77 9.29
CA SER A 294 -13.66 -22.65 10.10
C SER A 294 -12.52 -21.91 9.43
N LEU A 295 -11.54 -22.65 8.87
CA LEU A 295 -10.42 -22.04 8.14
C LEU A 295 -10.90 -21.32 6.87
N ALA A 296 -11.83 -21.89 6.11
CA ALA A 296 -12.40 -21.27 4.91
C ALA A 296 -13.11 -19.94 5.25
N SER A 297 -13.79 -19.87 6.39
CA SER A 297 -14.40 -18.62 6.88
C SER A 297 -13.34 -17.57 7.26
N GLN A 298 -12.31 -17.96 8.01
CA GLN A 298 -11.19 -17.05 8.35
C GLN A 298 -10.45 -16.58 7.09
N ALA A 299 -10.21 -17.48 6.15
CA ALA A 299 -9.60 -17.20 4.87
C ALA A 299 -10.43 -16.21 4.04
N ALA A 300 -11.76 -16.35 4.05
CA ALA A 300 -12.64 -15.39 3.38
C ALA A 300 -12.48 -13.98 3.93
N VAL A 301 -12.50 -13.83 5.26
CA VAL A 301 -12.33 -12.52 5.91
C VAL A 301 -10.95 -11.93 5.60
N ALA A 302 -9.88 -12.74 5.67
CA ALA A 302 -8.53 -12.28 5.39
C ALA A 302 -8.38 -11.83 3.92
N LEU A 303 -8.95 -12.59 2.98
CA LEU A 303 -8.93 -12.27 1.55
C LEU A 303 -9.74 -11.01 1.23
N GLU A 304 -10.92 -10.85 1.84
CA GLU A 304 -11.73 -9.65 1.70
C GLU A 304 -10.99 -8.41 2.21
N ASN A 305 -10.36 -8.51 3.38
CA ASN A 305 -9.54 -7.44 3.94
C ASN A 305 -8.34 -7.09 3.03
N SER A 306 -7.64 -8.08 2.48
CA SER A 306 -6.55 -7.85 1.53
C SER A 306 -7.03 -7.13 0.26
N ARG A 307 -8.16 -7.57 -0.32
CA ARG A 307 -8.79 -6.91 -1.48
C ARG A 307 -9.22 -5.48 -1.19
N LEU A 308 -9.86 -5.24 -0.04
CA LEU A 308 -10.26 -3.90 0.39
C LEU A 308 -9.03 -2.99 0.57
N TYR A 309 -7.97 -3.49 1.18
CA TYR A 309 -6.73 -2.74 1.35
C TYR A 309 -6.11 -2.35 -0.01
N GLN A 310 -6.03 -3.30 -0.95
CA GLN A 310 -5.54 -3.02 -2.30
C GLN A 310 -6.44 -2.02 -3.05
N SER A 311 -7.76 -2.14 -2.91
CA SER A 311 -8.71 -1.20 -3.52
C SER A 311 -8.54 0.22 -2.97
N ILE A 312 -8.37 0.37 -1.66
CA ILE A 312 -8.11 1.67 -1.02
C ILE A 312 -6.80 2.25 -1.53
N GLN A 313 -5.75 1.44 -1.64
CA GLN A 313 -4.46 1.89 -2.17
C GLN A 313 -4.58 2.37 -3.63
N THR A 314 -5.23 1.59 -4.48
CA THR A 314 -5.46 1.94 -5.90
C THR A 314 -6.28 3.22 -6.03
N LEU A 315 -7.36 3.36 -5.23
CA LEU A 315 -8.18 4.56 -5.19
C LEU A 315 -7.36 5.79 -4.78
N PHE A 316 -6.54 5.65 -3.74
CA PHE A 316 -5.68 6.73 -3.26
C PHE A 316 -4.64 7.14 -4.31
N GLU A 317 -3.98 6.18 -4.96
CA GLU A 317 -3.04 6.47 -6.05
C GLU A 317 -3.72 7.14 -7.24
N GLY A 318 -4.93 6.69 -7.60
CA GLY A 318 -5.76 7.33 -8.61
C GLY A 318 -6.13 8.77 -8.25
N PHE A 319 -6.51 9.01 -7.00
CA PHE A 319 -6.80 10.35 -6.48
C PHE A 319 -5.58 11.27 -6.53
N VAL A 320 -4.40 10.80 -6.09
CA VAL A 320 -3.16 11.58 -6.16
C VAL A 320 -2.83 11.93 -7.61
N ARG A 321 -2.91 10.97 -8.53
CA ARG A 321 -2.67 11.19 -9.95
C ARG A 321 -3.64 12.22 -10.56
N ALA A 322 -4.92 12.08 -10.28
CA ALA A 322 -5.95 13.02 -10.76
C ALA A 322 -5.71 14.43 -10.21
N SER A 323 -5.34 14.54 -8.93
CA SER A 323 -5.03 15.81 -8.28
C SER A 323 -3.84 16.51 -8.92
N VAL A 324 -2.75 15.78 -9.16
CA VAL A 324 -1.56 16.30 -9.86
C VAL A 324 -1.93 16.78 -11.27
N THR A 325 -2.65 15.97 -12.04
CA THR A 325 -3.09 16.33 -13.39
C THR A 325 -3.95 17.59 -13.38
N ALA A 326 -4.88 17.72 -12.43
CA ALA A 326 -5.74 18.90 -12.31
C ALA A 326 -4.95 20.18 -12.00
N ILE A 327 -3.88 20.07 -11.22
CA ILE A 327 -3.03 21.22 -10.88
C ILE A 327 -2.15 21.60 -12.07
N GLU A 328 -1.51 20.63 -12.70
CA GLU A 328 -0.68 20.85 -13.88
C GLU A 328 -1.49 21.42 -15.06
N SER A 329 -2.79 21.14 -15.15
CA SER A 329 -3.66 21.72 -16.17
C SER A 329 -3.83 23.24 -16.03
N ARG A 330 -3.62 23.82 -14.86
CA ARG A 330 -3.64 25.27 -14.59
C ARG A 330 -2.32 25.95 -14.90
N ASP A 331 -1.22 25.18 -14.93
CA ASP A 331 0.10 25.65 -15.28
C ASP A 331 0.63 24.84 -16.47
N PRO A 332 0.34 25.25 -17.70
CA PRO A 332 0.75 24.52 -18.91
C PRO A 332 2.28 24.29 -19.00
N THR A 333 3.05 25.00 -18.18
CA THR A 333 4.51 24.86 -18.15
C THR A 333 4.99 23.66 -17.32
N THR A 334 4.07 22.95 -16.63
CA THR A 334 4.40 21.86 -15.69
C THR A 334 3.78 20.52 -16.08
N SER A 335 3.34 20.32 -17.32
CA SER A 335 2.78 19.03 -17.76
C SER A 335 3.77 17.88 -17.50
N GLY A 336 3.34 16.85 -16.75
CA GLY A 336 4.17 15.70 -16.36
C GLY A 336 5.36 16.01 -15.45
N HIS A 337 5.54 17.25 -15.03
CA HIS A 337 6.65 17.68 -14.16
C HIS A 337 6.67 16.92 -12.83
N SER A 338 5.56 16.89 -12.12
CA SER A 338 5.48 16.25 -10.80
C SER A 338 5.79 14.76 -10.85
N PHE A 339 5.41 14.08 -11.94
CA PHE A 339 5.74 12.66 -12.15
C PHE A 339 7.25 12.48 -12.38
N ARG A 340 7.87 13.31 -13.23
CA ARG A 340 9.32 13.24 -13.48
C ARG A 340 10.14 13.57 -12.24
N VAL A 341 9.74 14.61 -11.49
CA VAL A 341 10.37 14.96 -10.19
C VAL A 341 10.27 13.81 -9.21
N ALA A 342 9.10 13.16 -9.11
CA ALA A 342 8.92 11.99 -8.24
C ALA A 342 9.81 10.82 -8.66
N ASP A 343 9.89 10.52 -9.96
CA ASP A 343 10.72 9.43 -10.46
C ASP A 343 12.21 9.70 -10.22
N PHE A 344 12.70 10.92 -10.46
CA PHE A 344 14.08 11.31 -10.17
C PHE A 344 14.39 11.27 -8.68
N THR A 345 13.48 11.76 -7.84
CA THR A 345 13.68 11.78 -6.39
C THR A 345 13.70 10.37 -5.81
N VAL A 346 12.80 9.48 -6.26
CA VAL A 346 12.79 8.07 -5.84
C VAL A 346 14.03 7.32 -6.33
N ALA A 347 14.50 7.60 -7.56
CA ALA A 347 15.74 7.02 -8.05
C ALA A 347 16.94 7.45 -7.21
N LEU A 348 17.03 8.73 -6.85
CA LEU A 348 18.07 9.26 -5.96
C LEU A 348 17.96 8.67 -4.55
N ALA A 349 16.76 8.58 -3.98
CA ALA A 349 16.52 7.95 -2.69
C ALA A 349 16.92 6.46 -2.68
N THR A 350 16.64 5.74 -3.77
CA THR A 350 17.07 4.34 -3.94
C THR A 350 18.60 4.22 -3.98
N ALA A 351 19.29 5.17 -4.60
CA ALA A 351 20.74 5.18 -4.63
C ALA A 351 21.33 5.52 -3.25
N VAL A 352 20.72 6.43 -2.50
CA VAL A 352 21.08 6.74 -1.10
C VAL A 352 20.90 5.50 -0.22
N ASP A 353 19.76 4.81 -0.34
CA ASP A 353 19.45 3.59 0.43
C ASP A 353 20.46 2.46 0.18
N ARG A 354 20.94 2.33 -1.06
CA ARG A 354 21.91 1.29 -1.46
C ARG A 354 23.37 1.67 -1.20
N ALA A 355 23.63 2.90 -0.78
CA ALA A 355 25.01 3.35 -0.53
C ALA A 355 25.62 2.56 0.65
N ASP A 356 26.73 1.89 0.39
CA ASP A 356 27.51 1.12 1.37
C ASP A 356 28.75 1.89 1.87
N HIS A 357 29.05 3.02 1.25
CA HIS A 357 30.16 3.92 1.59
C HIS A 357 29.76 5.40 1.41
N GLY A 358 30.64 6.30 1.83
CA GLY A 358 30.41 7.75 1.72
C GLY A 358 29.44 8.29 2.78
N PRO A 359 28.96 9.53 2.62
CA PRO A 359 28.17 10.22 3.65
C PRO A 359 26.81 9.59 3.93
N PHE A 360 26.28 8.78 3.02
CA PHE A 360 24.96 8.17 3.13
C PHE A 360 24.97 6.70 3.54
N HIS A 361 26.14 6.12 3.87
CA HIS A 361 26.27 4.69 4.21
C HIS A 361 25.38 4.24 5.38
N HIS A 362 24.94 5.16 6.22
CA HIS A 362 24.05 4.91 7.37
C HIS A 362 22.59 5.27 7.12
N VAL A 363 22.26 5.86 5.95
CA VAL A 363 20.88 6.26 5.61
C VAL A 363 20.19 5.08 4.95
N ARG A 364 19.04 4.70 5.51
CA ARG A 364 18.17 3.65 4.95
C ARG A 364 16.74 4.13 4.92
N PHE A 365 16.00 3.70 3.92
CA PHE A 365 14.59 4.00 3.78
C PHE A 365 13.78 2.70 3.79
N ALA A 366 12.84 2.59 4.74
CA ALA A 366 11.86 1.52 4.71
C ALA A 366 10.93 1.67 3.47
N PRO A 367 10.29 0.57 3.01
CA PRO A 367 9.38 0.63 1.85
C PRO A 367 8.31 1.73 1.97
N ASP A 368 7.77 1.96 3.15
CA ASP A 368 6.77 3.01 3.37
C ASP A 368 7.38 4.42 3.32
N GLN A 369 8.62 4.60 3.74
CA GLN A 369 9.34 5.87 3.57
C GLN A 369 9.64 6.17 2.09
N MET A 370 9.88 5.15 1.27
CA MET A 370 10.00 5.33 -0.19
C MET A 370 8.67 5.78 -0.82
N LYS A 371 7.54 5.25 -0.35
CA LYS A 371 6.21 5.74 -0.76
C LYS A 371 5.98 7.18 -0.29
N GLU A 372 6.38 7.50 0.93
CA GLU A 372 6.30 8.85 1.50
C GLU A 372 7.06 9.87 0.64
N ILE A 373 8.29 9.54 0.24
CA ILE A 373 9.10 10.35 -0.69
C ILE A 373 8.38 10.53 -2.02
N ARG A 374 7.84 9.45 -2.58
CA ARG A 374 7.11 9.50 -3.85
C ARG A 374 5.88 10.41 -3.78
N TYR A 375 5.05 10.26 -2.75
CA TYR A 375 3.84 11.07 -2.61
C TYR A 375 4.17 12.54 -2.30
N ALA A 376 5.17 12.82 -1.48
CA ALA A 376 5.63 14.18 -1.25
C ALA A 376 6.12 14.84 -2.54
N SER A 377 6.86 14.09 -3.38
CA SER A 377 7.35 14.61 -4.67
C SER A 377 6.23 14.80 -5.69
N LEU A 378 5.22 13.91 -5.74
CA LEU A 378 4.06 14.08 -6.61
C LEU A 378 3.23 15.31 -6.23
N LEU A 379 3.13 15.61 -4.94
CA LEU A 379 2.24 16.63 -4.40
C LEU A 379 2.96 17.92 -3.97
N HIS A 380 4.28 18.06 -4.23
CA HIS A 380 5.07 19.21 -3.77
C HIS A 380 4.50 20.56 -4.20
N ASP A 381 3.95 20.62 -5.38
CA ASP A 381 3.39 21.80 -6.04
C ASP A 381 1.86 21.94 -5.86
N PHE A 382 1.23 21.08 -5.03
CA PHE A 382 -0.23 21.07 -4.85
C PHE A 382 -0.79 22.45 -4.48
N GLY A 383 -0.05 23.23 -3.75
CA GLY A 383 -0.44 24.57 -3.31
C GLY A 383 -0.54 25.62 -4.41
N LYS A 384 -0.10 25.35 -5.64
CA LYS A 384 -0.31 26.21 -6.81
C LYS A 384 -1.80 26.47 -7.07
N VAL A 385 -2.69 25.59 -6.58
CA VAL A 385 -4.15 25.83 -6.57
C VAL A 385 -4.51 27.16 -5.87
N GLY A 386 -3.79 27.53 -4.83
CA GLY A 386 -4.00 28.79 -4.09
C GLY A 386 -3.37 30.03 -4.74
N VAL A 387 -2.61 29.89 -5.81
CA VAL A 387 -1.97 30.98 -6.54
C VAL A 387 -2.83 31.38 -7.74
N ARG A 388 -2.91 32.70 -8.02
CA ARG A 388 -3.64 33.20 -9.18
C ARG A 388 -2.99 32.72 -10.48
N GLU A 389 -3.81 32.20 -11.38
CA GLU A 389 -3.37 31.64 -12.67
C GLU A 389 -2.59 32.68 -13.49
N GLU A 390 -3.05 33.93 -13.51
CA GLU A 390 -2.38 35.04 -14.20
C GLU A 390 -0.90 35.22 -13.80
N LEU A 391 -0.52 34.83 -12.58
CA LEU A 391 0.87 34.90 -12.11
C LEU A 391 1.67 33.67 -12.53
N LEU A 392 1.04 32.49 -12.52
CA LEU A 392 1.71 31.25 -12.91
C LEU A 392 2.13 31.25 -14.39
N VAL A 393 1.27 31.83 -15.27
CA VAL A 393 1.51 31.89 -16.71
C VAL A 393 2.15 33.20 -17.17
N LYS A 394 2.58 34.08 -16.26
CA LYS A 394 3.11 35.40 -16.57
C LYS A 394 4.47 35.32 -17.26
N ALA A 395 4.46 35.34 -18.59
CA ALA A 395 5.66 35.21 -19.43
C ALA A 395 6.50 36.50 -19.52
N LYS A 396 5.87 37.69 -19.39
CA LYS A 396 6.48 39.01 -19.56
C LYS A 396 6.16 39.91 -18.34
N LYS A 397 6.88 41.05 -18.21
CA LYS A 397 6.69 41.95 -17.07
C LYS A 397 5.30 42.52 -17.00
N PHE A 398 4.69 42.87 -18.15
CA PHE A 398 3.29 43.22 -18.30
C PHE A 398 2.45 42.03 -18.76
N GLN A 399 1.19 42.00 -18.34
CA GLN A 399 0.17 41.22 -18.98
C GLN A 399 -0.10 41.71 -20.41
N PRO A 400 -0.51 40.86 -21.37
CA PRO A 400 -0.76 41.25 -22.77
C PRO A 400 -1.70 42.48 -22.90
N TRP A 401 -2.78 42.52 -22.15
CA TRP A 401 -3.75 43.63 -22.16
C TRP A 401 -3.14 44.95 -21.63
N HIS A 402 -2.18 44.85 -20.72
CA HIS A 402 -1.53 46.04 -20.12
C HIS A 402 -0.61 46.74 -21.14
N LEU A 403 0.15 45.96 -21.92
CA LEU A 403 0.96 46.53 -23.01
C LEU A 403 0.07 47.22 -24.06
N GLU A 404 -1.10 46.65 -24.37
CA GLU A 404 -2.06 47.27 -25.29
C GLU A 404 -2.63 48.58 -24.74
N LEU A 405 -2.89 48.69 -23.43
CA LEU A 405 -3.31 49.96 -22.80
C LEU A 405 -2.24 51.04 -22.97
N VAL A 406 -0.95 50.72 -22.78
CA VAL A 406 0.13 51.68 -23.00
C VAL A 406 0.17 52.13 -24.47
N ARG A 407 0.01 51.22 -25.43
CA ARG A 407 -0.05 51.54 -26.86
C ARG A 407 -1.24 52.45 -27.21
N LEU A 408 -2.43 52.14 -26.67
CA LEU A 408 -3.63 52.95 -26.84
C LEU A 408 -3.43 54.34 -26.25
N ARG A 409 -2.83 54.47 -25.07
CA ARG A 409 -2.50 55.75 -24.45
C ARG A 409 -1.57 56.58 -25.34
N GLY A 410 -0.50 55.96 -25.91
CA GLY A 410 0.39 56.63 -26.86
C GLY A 410 -0.36 57.11 -28.12
N ALA A 411 -1.28 56.30 -28.66
CA ALA A 411 -2.10 56.70 -29.79
C ALA A 411 -3.04 57.86 -29.45
N ILE A 412 -3.67 57.87 -28.27
CA ILE A 412 -4.53 58.97 -27.80
C ILE A 412 -3.72 60.27 -27.67
N ILE A 413 -2.52 60.20 -27.07
CA ILE A 413 -1.63 61.35 -26.92
C ILE A 413 -1.30 61.91 -28.31
N LYS A 414 -0.92 61.07 -29.29
CA LYS A 414 -0.62 61.52 -30.66
C LYS A 414 -1.83 62.25 -31.29
N ARG A 415 -3.05 61.70 -31.18
CA ARG A 415 -4.24 62.33 -31.67
C ARG A 415 -4.54 63.66 -30.99
N GLY A 416 -4.33 63.75 -29.68
CA GLY A 416 -4.42 65.01 -28.94
C GLY A 416 -3.44 66.08 -29.45
N LEU A 417 -2.20 65.66 -29.76
CA LEU A 417 -1.18 66.56 -30.32
C LEU A 417 -1.54 66.98 -31.77
N GLU A 418 -1.95 66.07 -32.63
CA GLU A 418 -2.42 66.38 -33.97
C GLU A 418 -3.53 67.44 -33.92
N LEU A 419 -4.50 67.29 -33.04
CA LEU A 419 -5.58 68.29 -32.86
C LEU A 419 -5.05 69.62 -32.32
N LYS A 420 -4.10 69.61 -31.40
CA LYS A 420 -3.44 70.78 -30.89
C LYS A 420 -2.77 71.61 -31.98
N TYR A 421 -1.97 70.94 -32.81
CA TYR A 421 -1.28 71.64 -33.92
C TYR A 421 -2.25 72.03 -35.03
N ALA A 422 -3.30 71.31 -35.28
CA ALA A 422 -4.38 71.72 -36.22
C ALA A 422 -5.10 72.97 -35.70
N ARG A 423 -5.43 73.03 -34.42
CA ARG A 423 -5.99 74.24 -33.80
C ARG A 423 -5.04 75.44 -33.91
N ARG A 424 -3.73 75.25 -33.63
CA ARG A 424 -2.72 76.28 -33.75
C ARG A 424 -2.64 76.88 -35.16
N LYS A 425 -2.73 76.03 -36.17
CA LYS A 425 -2.78 76.42 -37.58
C LYS A 425 -4.06 77.21 -37.91
N LEU A 426 -5.20 76.75 -37.38
CA LEU A 426 -6.48 77.45 -37.58
C LEU A 426 -6.49 78.84 -36.89
N ASP A 427 -6.00 78.91 -35.64
CA ASP A 427 -5.92 80.18 -34.90
C ASP A 427 -5.04 81.19 -35.60
N HIS A 428 -3.90 80.75 -36.17
CA HIS A 428 -3.04 81.64 -36.97
C HIS A 428 -3.78 82.17 -38.20
N LEU A 429 -4.44 81.35 -38.99
CA LEU A 429 -5.22 81.79 -40.14
C LEU A 429 -6.34 82.77 -39.78
N LEU A 430 -6.99 82.54 -38.66
CA LEU A 430 -8.09 83.45 -38.18
C LEU A 430 -7.61 84.77 -37.66
N ARG A 431 -6.40 84.84 -37.06
CA ARG A 431 -5.86 86.03 -36.44
C ARG A 431 -4.92 86.83 -37.34
N GLU A 432 -4.03 86.10 -38.06
CA GLU A 432 -2.94 86.71 -38.84
C GLU A 432 -3.15 86.62 -40.34
N GLY A 433 -4.13 85.82 -40.77
CA GLY A 433 -4.40 85.63 -42.18
C GLY A 433 -3.49 84.65 -42.86
N ARG A 434 -3.21 84.82 -44.18
CA ARG A 434 -2.39 83.89 -44.99
C ARG A 434 -0.88 84.31 -44.99
N GLU A 435 -0.54 85.48 -44.50
CA GLU A 435 0.84 85.93 -44.51
C GLU A 435 1.69 85.13 -43.51
N GLY A 436 2.81 84.61 -43.98
CA GLY A 436 3.72 83.74 -43.14
C GLY A 436 3.15 82.38 -42.76
N PHE A 437 1.88 82.02 -43.15
CA PHE A 437 1.23 80.77 -42.71
C PHE A 437 1.99 79.53 -43.18
N VAL A 438 2.50 79.50 -44.40
CA VAL A 438 3.17 78.30 -44.99
C VAL A 438 4.43 77.96 -44.19
N GLU A 439 5.20 79.00 -43.84
CA GLU A 439 6.46 78.78 -43.07
C GLU A 439 6.13 78.37 -41.61
N ALA A 440 5.18 79.03 -40.97
CA ALA A 440 4.75 78.68 -39.64
C ALA A 440 4.15 77.30 -39.54
N ALA A 441 3.29 76.92 -40.53
CA ALA A 441 2.70 75.57 -40.61
C ALA A 441 3.74 74.48 -40.84
N ALA A 442 4.73 74.76 -41.69
CA ALA A 442 5.86 73.79 -41.89
C ALA A 442 6.66 73.59 -40.60
N GLY A 443 6.88 74.67 -39.82
CA GLY A 443 7.57 74.50 -38.52
C GLY A 443 6.75 73.65 -37.50
N TRP A 444 5.41 73.92 -37.43
CA TRP A 444 4.52 73.15 -36.54
C TRP A 444 4.37 71.69 -36.99
N ASP A 445 4.43 71.36 -38.28
CA ASP A 445 4.44 70.01 -38.78
C ASP A 445 5.72 69.28 -38.43
N ALA A 446 6.88 69.98 -38.51
CA ALA A 446 8.13 69.42 -38.06
C ALA A 446 8.17 69.15 -36.54
N GLU A 447 7.64 70.07 -35.71
CA GLU A 447 7.48 69.88 -34.28
C GLU A 447 6.58 68.66 -33.99
N LEU A 448 5.43 68.55 -34.64
CA LEU A 448 4.50 67.40 -34.48
C LEU A 448 5.17 66.10 -34.87
N LEU A 449 5.90 66.06 -35.97
CA LEU A 449 6.62 64.87 -36.43
C LEU A 449 7.66 64.44 -35.37
N ALA A 450 8.48 65.37 -34.91
CA ALA A 450 9.50 65.06 -33.89
C ALA A 450 8.91 64.48 -32.58
N VAL A 451 7.82 65.11 -32.08
CA VAL A 451 7.16 64.59 -30.86
C VAL A 451 6.47 63.27 -31.11
N SER A 452 5.93 63.03 -32.34
CA SER A 452 5.33 61.75 -32.68
C SER A 452 6.36 60.64 -32.77
N GLU A 453 7.55 60.91 -33.29
CA GLU A 453 8.69 60.01 -33.32
C GLU A 453 9.22 59.70 -31.90
N GLU A 454 9.27 60.69 -31.04
CA GLU A 454 9.61 60.53 -29.62
C GLU A 454 8.63 59.54 -28.92
N ILE A 455 7.33 59.69 -29.13
CA ILE A 455 6.34 58.74 -28.57
C ILE A 455 6.54 57.35 -29.13
N GLU A 456 6.83 57.17 -30.40
CA GLU A 456 7.12 55.87 -31.00
C GLU A 456 8.41 55.23 -30.40
N GLN A 457 9.44 56.00 -30.12
CA GLN A 457 10.63 55.53 -29.44
C GLN A 457 10.34 55.07 -28.02
N HIS A 458 9.47 55.80 -27.29
CA HIS A 458 9.02 55.39 -25.97
C HIS A 458 8.27 54.06 -26.01
N LEU A 459 7.36 53.86 -26.98
CA LEU A 459 6.61 52.61 -27.13
C LEU A 459 7.54 51.45 -27.48
N LYS A 460 8.57 51.68 -28.32
CA LYS A 460 9.59 50.65 -28.61
C LYS A 460 10.40 50.30 -27.37
N ALA A 461 10.80 51.29 -26.59
CA ALA A 461 11.55 51.05 -25.35
C ALA A 461 10.71 50.26 -24.33
N VAL A 462 9.43 50.60 -24.19
CA VAL A 462 8.48 49.81 -23.35
C VAL A 462 8.38 48.36 -23.82
N ALA A 463 8.24 48.13 -25.12
CA ALA A 463 8.14 46.79 -25.66
C ALA A 463 9.42 45.98 -25.40
N ALA A 464 10.60 46.60 -25.53
CA ALA A 464 11.89 45.93 -25.22
C ALA A 464 12.04 45.69 -23.72
N ALA A 465 11.67 46.65 -22.86
CA ALA A 465 11.75 46.49 -21.42
C ALA A 465 10.78 45.46 -20.85
N ASN A 466 9.70 45.15 -21.59
CA ASN A 466 8.70 44.15 -21.19
C ASN A 466 9.21 42.70 -21.29
N GLU A 467 10.31 42.43 -21.99
CA GLU A 467 10.92 41.10 -22.08
C GLU A 467 11.60 40.71 -20.75
N PRO A 468 11.57 39.41 -20.34
CA PRO A 468 12.09 38.95 -19.05
C PRO A 468 13.63 38.76 -19.06
N ALA A 469 14.35 39.58 -19.83
CA ALA A 469 15.81 39.55 -19.92
C ALA A 469 16.45 40.23 -18.70
N VAL A 470 17.75 39.95 -18.50
CA VAL A 470 18.55 40.70 -17.54
C VAL A 470 18.71 42.13 -18.08
N MET A 471 18.27 43.12 -17.29
CA MET A 471 18.28 44.51 -17.70
C MET A 471 19.53 45.21 -17.20
N ALA A 472 20.17 46.00 -18.08
CA ALA A 472 21.26 46.87 -17.68
C ALA A 472 20.73 48.05 -16.85
N GLU A 473 21.49 48.51 -15.88
CA GLU A 473 21.08 49.58 -14.98
C GLU A 473 20.76 50.88 -15.75
N ASP A 474 21.56 51.24 -16.74
CA ASP A 474 21.35 52.41 -17.59
C ASP A 474 20.02 52.35 -18.35
N PHE A 475 19.65 51.16 -18.83
CA PHE A 475 18.37 50.97 -19.52
C PHE A 475 17.19 51.05 -18.54
N ALA A 476 17.33 50.51 -17.31
CA ALA A 476 16.34 50.66 -16.28
C ALA A 476 16.10 52.14 -15.88
N ALA A 477 17.17 52.95 -15.75
CA ALA A 477 17.09 54.39 -15.52
C ALA A 477 16.39 55.09 -16.68
N SER A 478 16.69 54.76 -17.94
CA SER A 478 15.98 55.34 -19.09
C SER A 478 14.47 55.06 -19.09
N ILE A 479 14.04 53.87 -18.65
CA ILE A 479 12.60 53.56 -18.49
C ILE A 479 11.95 54.38 -17.38
N GLN A 480 12.63 54.67 -16.29
CA GLN A 480 12.14 55.54 -15.23
C GLN A 480 11.93 56.99 -15.75
N ASP A 481 12.87 57.49 -16.59
CA ASP A 481 12.75 58.81 -17.20
C ASP A 481 11.53 58.96 -18.11
N LEU A 482 11.11 57.85 -18.81
CA LEU A 482 9.89 57.89 -19.64
C LEU A 482 8.63 58.23 -18.83
N ALA A 483 8.57 57.87 -17.56
CA ALA A 483 7.43 58.20 -16.68
C ALA A 483 7.38 59.69 -16.30
N THR A 484 8.47 60.44 -16.42
CA THR A 484 8.54 61.88 -16.14
C THR A 484 8.22 62.71 -17.38
N ARG A 485 8.32 62.17 -18.58
CA ARG A 485 8.10 62.85 -19.85
C ARG A 485 6.61 63.01 -20.13
N ALA A 486 6.13 64.24 -20.03
CA ALA A 486 4.73 64.59 -20.23
C ALA A 486 4.49 65.28 -21.56
N PHE A 487 3.37 65.02 -22.17
CA PHE A 487 2.87 65.57 -23.43
C PHE A 487 1.59 66.33 -23.15
N VAL A 488 1.56 67.64 -23.54
CA VAL A 488 0.38 68.47 -23.31
C VAL A 488 -0.51 68.44 -24.54
N ASP A 489 -1.76 68.04 -24.36
CA ASP A 489 -2.77 67.93 -25.43
C ASP A 489 -3.41 69.26 -25.81
N HIS A 490 -4.45 69.21 -26.63
CA HIS A 490 -5.19 70.37 -27.16
C HIS A 490 -6.11 71.05 -26.10
N LEU A 491 -6.36 70.38 -24.96
CA LEU A 491 -7.13 70.95 -23.82
C LEU A 491 -6.21 71.52 -22.75
N GLY A 492 -4.92 71.31 -22.83
CA GLY A 492 -3.95 71.72 -21.84
C GLY A 492 -3.65 70.60 -20.80
N ASP A 493 -4.25 69.45 -20.95
CA ASP A 493 -4.05 68.30 -20.06
C ASP A 493 -2.71 67.65 -20.33
N SER A 494 -2.02 67.22 -19.25
CA SER A 494 -0.70 66.62 -19.30
C SER A 494 -0.79 65.11 -19.20
N HIS A 495 -0.21 64.40 -20.18
CA HIS A 495 -0.26 62.95 -20.29
C HIS A 495 1.15 62.35 -20.40
N THR A 496 1.39 61.21 -19.73
CA THR A 496 2.63 60.41 -19.89
C THR A 496 2.33 59.13 -20.67
N VAL A 497 3.24 58.65 -21.51
CA VAL A 497 3.09 57.36 -22.21
C VAL A 497 3.13 56.22 -21.20
N VAL A 498 3.97 56.33 -20.18
CA VAL A 498 4.18 55.35 -19.10
C VAL A 498 3.91 56.00 -17.76
N THR A 499 3.16 55.33 -16.90
CA THR A 499 2.98 55.79 -15.51
C THR A 499 4.19 55.42 -14.64
N PRO A 500 4.41 56.09 -13.49
CA PRO A 500 5.49 55.72 -12.57
C PRO A 500 5.45 54.28 -12.09
N GLU A 501 4.26 53.73 -11.91
CA GLU A 501 4.09 52.34 -11.50
C GLU A 501 4.45 51.35 -12.63
N GLU A 502 4.04 51.66 -13.86
CA GLU A 502 4.41 50.88 -15.06
C GLU A 502 5.92 50.93 -15.28
N ALA A 503 6.58 52.06 -15.11
CA ALA A 503 8.02 52.20 -15.20
C ALA A 503 8.73 51.34 -14.14
N ARG A 504 8.22 51.31 -12.91
CA ARG A 504 8.75 50.44 -11.85
C ARG A 504 8.66 48.95 -12.22
N ILE A 505 7.53 48.49 -12.76
CA ILE A 505 7.36 47.11 -13.22
C ILE A 505 8.32 46.78 -14.38
N LEU A 506 8.43 47.69 -15.37
CA LEU A 506 9.33 47.51 -16.52
C LEU A 506 10.80 47.50 -16.12
N SER A 507 11.17 48.21 -15.04
CA SER A 507 12.54 48.32 -14.53
C SER A 507 12.96 47.13 -13.66
N ILE A 508 12.17 46.03 -13.56
CA ILE A 508 12.58 44.79 -12.86
C ILE A 508 13.89 44.27 -13.49
N PRO A 509 14.97 44.11 -12.69
CA PRO A 509 16.28 43.82 -13.26
C PRO A 509 16.40 42.40 -13.82
N ARG A 510 15.62 41.44 -13.32
CA ARG A 510 15.63 40.04 -13.75
C ARG A 510 14.26 39.39 -13.62
N GLY A 511 13.82 38.69 -14.66
CA GLY A 511 12.55 37.97 -14.67
C GLY A 511 11.35 38.87 -15.02
N SER A 512 10.15 38.33 -14.78
CA SER A 512 8.85 38.96 -15.15
C SER A 512 8.00 39.37 -13.95
N LEU A 513 8.39 39.03 -12.74
CA LEU A 513 7.58 39.19 -11.53
C LEU A 513 8.08 40.35 -10.66
N THR A 514 7.15 41.13 -10.13
CA THR A 514 7.42 42.04 -9.03
C THR A 514 7.71 41.27 -7.74
N GLU A 515 8.26 41.90 -6.73
CA GLU A 515 8.56 41.27 -5.43
C GLU A 515 7.28 40.72 -4.77
N ASP A 516 6.17 41.45 -4.85
CA ASP A 516 4.89 40.98 -4.28
C ASP A 516 4.31 39.79 -5.05
N GLU A 517 4.40 39.80 -6.38
CA GLU A 517 3.99 38.67 -7.22
C GLU A 517 4.87 37.45 -6.96
N TYR A 518 6.17 37.65 -6.79
CA TYR A 518 7.09 36.57 -6.44
C TYR A 518 6.77 35.95 -5.08
N ARG A 519 6.47 36.78 -4.06
CA ARG A 519 6.00 36.29 -2.74
C ARG A 519 4.69 35.52 -2.85
N GLN A 520 3.76 35.99 -3.71
CA GLN A 520 2.52 35.22 -3.95
C GLN A 520 2.79 33.86 -4.59
N ILE A 521 3.74 33.74 -5.52
CA ILE A 521 4.11 32.43 -6.06
C ILE A 521 4.78 31.57 -4.98
N GLN A 522 5.70 32.14 -4.18
CA GLN A 522 6.33 31.42 -3.06
C GLN A 522 5.32 30.86 -2.06
N SER A 523 4.15 31.51 -1.90
CA SER A 523 3.11 31.06 -0.97
C SER A 523 2.53 29.68 -1.32
N HIS A 524 2.74 29.16 -2.55
CA HIS A 524 2.28 27.81 -2.92
C HIS A 524 2.84 26.76 -1.97
N VAL A 525 4.05 26.93 -1.46
CA VAL A 525 4.67 25.98 -0.51
C VAL A 525 3.89 25.92 0.81
N VAL A 526 3.46 27.08 1.30
CA VAL A 526 2.63 27.17 2.51
C VAL A 526 1.24 26.57 2.26
N HIS A 527 0.65 26.89 1.12
CA HIS A 527 -0.63 26.30 0.71
C HIS A 527 -0.53 24.78 0.54
N THR A 528 0.57 24.26 -0.08
CA THR A 528 0.85 22.83 -0.15
C THR A 528 0.80 22.19 1.23
N PHE A 529 1.53 22.75 2.19
CA PHE A 529 1.54 22.23 3.56
C PHE A 529 0.15 22.26 4.20
N GLN A 530 -0.57 23.36 4.06
CA GLN A 530 -1.93 23.51 4.61
C GLN A 530 -2.89 22.45 4.02
N PHE A 531 -2.93 22.29 2.70
CA PHE A 531 -3.81 21.34 2.04
C PHE A 531 -3.44 19.89 2.37
N LEU A 532 -2.15 19.55 2.30
CA LEU A 532 -1.71 18.18 2.60
C LEU A 532 -1.92 17.83 4.09
N SER A 533 -1.86 18.79 5.00
CA SER A 533 -2.14 18.57 6.42
C SER A 533 -3.61 18.26 6.72
N LEU A 534 -4.54 18.54 5.80
CA LEU A 534 -5.95 18.15 5.94
C LEU A 534 -6.20 16.68 5.58
N ILE A 535 -5.27 16.03 4.89
CA ILE A 535 -5.38 14.62 4.54
C ILE A 535 -5.04 13.78 5.78
N PRO A 536 -5.91 12.82 6.18
CA PRO A 536 -5.63 11.95 7.32
C PRO A 536 -4.60 10.87 6.96
N TRP A 537 -3.35 11.27 6.83
CA TRP A 537 -2.24 10.38 6.53
C TRP A 537 -2.11 9.26 7.56
N THR A 538 -1.75 8.06 7.10
CA THR A 538 -1.34 7.00 8.01
C THR A 538 -0.06 7.39 8.74
N ARG A 539 0.26 6.72 9.84
CA ARG A 539 1.47 7.00 10.62
C ARG A 539 2.74 6.94 9.77
N GLU A 540 2.78 6.02 8.83
CA GLU A 540 3.92 5.75 7.93
C GLU A 540 4.11 6.85 6.88
N LEU A 541 3.05 7.61 6.54
CA LEU A 541 3.05 8.67 5.52
C LEU A 541 2.88 10.07 6.11
N SER A 542 2.97 10.19 7.44
CA SER A 542 2.64 11.43 8.17
C SER A 542 3.56 12.62 7.85
N ARG A 543 4.75 12.37 7.31
CA ARG A 543 5.73 13.40 6.97
C ARG A 543 5.60 13.95 5.55
N VAL A 544 4.68 13.43 4.73
CA VAL A 544 4.44 13.93 3.36
C VAL A 544 4.28 15.47 3.32
N PRO A 545 3.45 16.10 4.19
CA PRO A 545 3.29 17.56 4.17
C PRO A 545 4.60 18.31 4.49
N GLU A 546 5.38 17.83 5.46
CA GLU A 546 6.64 18.46 5.87
C GLU A 546 7.70 18.35 4.76
N ILE A 547 7.84 17.16 4.16
CA ILE A 547 8.80 16.92 3.08
C ILE A 547 8.46 17.81 1.88
N ALA A 548 7.18 17.87 1.49
CA ALA A 548 6.72 18.71 0.40
C ALA A 548 6.92 20.21 0.69
N ARG A 549 6.70 20.65 1.94
CA ARG A 549 6.89 22.05 2.34
C ARG A 549 8.32 22.54 2.17
N ALA A 550 9.31 21.67 2.37
CA ALA A 550 10.71 22.06 2.45
C ALA A 550 11.47 21.97 1.10
N HIS A 551 10.80 21.72 -0.04
CA HIS A 551 11.48 21.50 -1.32
C HIS A 551 12.12 22.77 -1.92
N HIS A 552 11.74 23.95 -1.48
CA HIS A 552 12.39 25.22 -1.84
C HIS A 552 13.28 25.81 -0.74
N GLU A 553 13.49 25.07 0.35
CA GLU A 553 14.52 25.44 1.32
C GLU A 553 15.92 25.21 0.73
N LYS A 554 16.87 26.04 1.13
CA LYS A 554 18.26 26.02 0.67
C LYS A 554 19.19 25.83 1.85
N LEU A 555 20.30 25.08 1.65
CA LEU A 555 21.22 24.76 2.75
C LEU A 555 21.82 25.97 3.45
N ASP A 556 21.98 27.09 2.74
CA ASP A 556 22.48 28.37 3.26
C ASP A 556 21.43 29.20 4.01
N GLY A 557 20.16 28.77 4.00
CA GLY A 557 19.02 29.48 4.60
C GLY A 557 18.44 30.60 3.75
N SER A 558 18.85 30.73 2.49
CA SER A 558 18.25 31.70 1.55
C SER A 558 16.97 31.21 0.90
N GLY A 559 16.54 29.98 1.22
CA GLY A 559 15.31 29.36 0.74
C GLY A 559 14.05 29.86 1.45
N TYR A 560 12.95 29.27 1.11
CA TYR A 560 11.63 29.57 1.69
C TYR A 560 10.81 28.28 1.91
N PRO A 561 9.81 28.27 2.81
CA PRO A 561 9.15 29.39 3.47
C PRO A 561 9.78 29.80 4.80
N GLU A 562 10.63 28.99 5.42
CA GLU A 562 11.12 29.19 6.80
C GLU A 562 12.59 29.63 6.86
N GLY A 563 13.35 29.47 5.76
CA GLY A 563 14.78 29.74 5.73
C GLY A 563 15.58 28.72 6.54
N ARG A 564 15.16 27.47 6.54
CA ARG A 564 15.85 26.35 7.20
C ARG A 564 17.25 26.15 6.66
N ARG A 565 18.18 25.66 7.49
CA ARG A 565 19.59 25.51 7.13
C ARG A 565 20.09 24.08 7.29
N GLY A 566 20.91 23.65 6.38
CA GLY A 566 21.69 22.40 6.50
C GLY A 566 20.83 21.20 6.91
N ALA A 567 21.12 20.62 8.07
CA ALA A 567 20.45 19.43 8.59
C ALA A 567 18.98 19.63 9.04
N GLU A 568 18.52 20.88 9.19
CA GLU A 568 17.11 21.17 9.50
C GLU A 568 16.20 20.84 8.31
N ILE A 569 16.75 20.77 7.10
CA ILE A 569 16.02 20.39 5.89
C ILE A 569 16.04 18.87 5.78
N PRO A 570 14.85 18.22 5.72
CA PRO A 570 14.78 16.78 5.53
C PRO A 570 15.58 16.32 4.31
N ILE A 571 16.30 15.21 4.42
CA ILE A 571 17.11 14.69 3.30
C ILE A 571 16.24 14.43 2.07
N GLN A 572 14.99 14.00 2.27
CA GLN A 572 14.01 13.78 1.23
C GLN A 572 13.72 15.07 0.44
N SER A 573 13.56 16.19 1.14
CA SER A 573 13.34 17.50 0.52
C SER A 573 14.59 17.98 -0.24
N ARG A 574 15.81 17.75 0.31
CA ARG A 574 17.07 18.08 -0.38
C ARG A 574 17.23 17.30 -1.69
N MET A 575 16.82 16.01 -1.70
CA MET A 575 16.79 15.19 -2.93
C MET A 575 15.77 15.75 -3.93
N MET A 576 14.58 16.11 -3.45
CA MET A 576 13.52 16.70 -4.26
C MET A 576 13.93 18.03 -4.88
N THR A 577 14.61 18.92 -4.13
CA THR A 577 15.14 20.20 -4.64
C THR A 577 16.02 20.00 -5.87
N ILE A 578 16.94 19.03 -5.84
CA ILE A 578 17.82 18.73 -6.99
C ILE A 578 17.00 18.24 -8.19
N SER A 579 16.05 17.34 -7.95
CA SER A 579 15.18 16.76 -8.98
C SER A 579 14.29 17.82 -9.63
N ASP A 580 13.69 18.70 -8.81
CA ASP A 580 12.84 19.80 -9.25
C ASP A 580 13.59 20.82 -10.10
N ILE A 581 14.74 21.31 -9.63
CA ILE A 581 15.59 22.24 -10.40
C ILE A 581 16.00 21.59 -11.73
N PHE A 582 16.42 20.33 -11.72
CA PHE A 582 16.84 19.63 -12.93
C PHE A 582 15.71 19.52 -13.95
N ASP A 583 14.52 19.05 -13.54
CA ASP A 583 13.35 18.95 -14.42
C ASP A 583 12.91 20.33 -14.91
N ALA A 584 12.89 21.33 -14.02
CA ALA A 584 12.55 22.69 -14.39
C ALA A 584 13.45 23.30 -15.48
N LEU A 585 14.67 22.83 -15.61
CA LEU A 585 15.62 23.27 -16.63
C LEU A 585 15.55 22.45 -17.92
N THR A 586 15.29 21.13 -17.81
CA THR A 586 15.41 20.19 -18.94
C THR A 586 14.09 19.85 -19.63
N ALA A 587 12.94 20.17 -19.01
CA ALA A 587 11.61 19.91 -19.60
C ALA A 587 11.40 20.69 -20.90
N THR A 588 10.95 19.99 -21.96
CA THR A 588 10.74 20.54 -23.31
C THR A 588 9.33 21.07 -23.55
N ASP A 589 8.43 20.81 -22.65
CA ASP A 589 6.98 21.10 -22.70
C ASP A 589 6.60 22.51 -22.19
N ARG A 590 7.60 23.37 -21.90
CA ARG A 590 7.35 24.75 -21.46
C ARG A 590 7.17 25.70 -22.65
N PRO A 591 6.01 26.34 -22.83
CA PRO A 591 5.71 27.16 -24.00
C PRO A 591 6.52 28.47 -24.07
N TYR A 592 7.08 28.93 -22.94
CA TYR A 592 7.72 30.27 -22.85
C TYR A 592 9.23 30.22 -22.58
N LYS A 593 9.81 29.03 -22.33
CA LYS A 593 11.23 28.90 -22.01
C LYS A 593 11.80 27.67 -22.71
N ALA A 594 12.75 27.87 -23.61
CA ALA A 594 13.43 26.77 -24.25
C ALA A 594 14.15 25.88 -23.22
N ALA A 595 13.94 24.57 -23.33
CA ALA A 595 14.67 23.60 -22.52
C ALA A 595 16.18 23.75 -22.74
N VAL A 596 16.95 23.71 -21.69
CA VAL A 596 18.41 23.67 -21.79
C VAL A 596 18.88 22.23 -21.91
N SER A 597 20.06 22.02 -22.48
CA SER A 597 20.64 20.66 -22.53
C SER A 597 20.94 20.14 -21.14
N VAL A 598 20.98 18.81 -21.00
CA VAL A 598 21.33 18.15 -19.73
C VAL A 598 22.65 18.67 -19.18
N GLU A 599 23.65 18.84 -20.06
CA GLU A 599 24.97 19.35 -19.68
C GLU A 599 24.87 20.76 -19.08
N ARG A 600 24.08 21.63 -19.70
CA ARG A 600 23.85 22.98 -19.19
C ARG A 600 23.06 23.01 -17.89
N ALA A 601 22.09 22.12 -17.73
CA ALA A 601 21.35 21.97 -16.47
C ALA A 601 22.28 21.53 -15.33
N LEU A 602 23.17 20.58 -15.59
CA LEU A 602 24.21 20.16 -14.63
C LEU A 602 25.20 21.26 -14.29
N ASP A 603 25.59 22.13 -15.27
CA ASP A 603 26.39 23.31 -14.99
C ASP A 603 25.71 24.27 -14.02
N ILE A 604 24.40 24.49 -14.19
CA ILE A 604 23.60 25.34 -13.30
C ILE A 604 23.55 24.72 -11.90
N LEU A 605 23.27 23.43 -11.77
CA LEU A 605 23.28 22.74 -10.48
C LEU A 605 24.65 22.78 -9.81
N ASN A 606 25.74 22.65 -10.57
CA ASN A 606 27.11 22.83 -10.05
C ASN A 606 27.39 24.27 -9.61
N HIS A 607 26.74 25.26 -10.19
CA HIS A 607 26.82 26.63 -9.71
C HIS A 607 26.09 26.78 -8.36
N GLU A 608 24.85 26.27 -8.23
CA GLU A 608 24.10 26.22 -6.98
C GLU A 608 24.89 25.49 -5.87
N ARG A 609 25.54 24.36 -6.21
CA ARG A 609 26.44 23.64 -5.30
C ARG A 609 27.57 24.54 -4.78
N ARG A 610 28.25 25.28 -5.68
CA ARG A 610 29.35 26.20 -5.30
C ARG A 610 28.87 27.35 -4.44
N SER A 611 27.63 27.78 -4.63
CA SER A 611 26.98 28.81 -3.80
C SER A 611 26.49 28.28 -2.45
N GLY A 612 26.62 26.96 -2.20
CA GLY A 612 26.20 26.36 -0.92
C GLY A 612 24.69 26.21 -0.74
N THR A 613 23.90 26.30 -1.82
CA THR A 613 22.43 26.25 -1.77
C THR A 613 21.86 24.83 -1.81
N ILE A 614 22.55 23.89 -2.47
CA ILE A 614 22.13 22.48 -2.59
C ILE A 614 23.17 21.53 -2.01
N ASP A 615 22.74 20.29 -1.70
CA ASP A 615 23.58 19.26 -1.09
C ASP A 615 24.60 18.71 -2.12
N PRO A 616 25.92 18.93 -1.89
CA PRO A 616 26.93 18.52 -2.84
C PRO A 616 27.02 17.00 -3.02
N ALA A 617 26.84 16.23 -1.96
CA ALA A 617 26.95 14.78 -2.01
C ALA A 617 25.73 14.13 -2.69
N LEU A 618 24.54 14.69 -2.49
CA LEU A 618 23.34 14.27 -3.22
C LEU A 618 23.44 14.61 -4.71
N LEU A 619 24.01 15.76 -5.06
CA LEU A 619 24.22 16.12 -6.47
C LEU A 619 25.24 15.17 -7.14
N ASP A 620 26.35 14.84 -6.46
CA ASP A 620 27.33 13.88 -7.00
C ASP A 620 26.67 12.52 -7.28
N LEU A 621 25.82 12.04 -6.37
CA LEU A 621 25.09 10.80 -6.53
C LEU A 621 24.07 10.89 -7.68
N PHE A 622 23.34 12.00 -7.79
CA PHE A 622 22.37 12.26 -8.87
C PHE A 622 23.05 12.22 -10.25
N ILE A 623 24.23 12.84 -10.37
CA ILE A 623 25.03 12.82 -11.60
C ILE A 623 25.51 11.40 -11.91
N ALA A 624 25.89 10.63 -10.90
CA ALA A 624 26.40 9.27 -11.07
C ALA A 624 25.32 8.31 -11.58
N ILE A 625 24.09 8.39 -11.01
CA ILE A 625 23.00 7.48 -11.38
C ILE A 625 22.30 7.84 -12.69
N LYS A 626 22.39 9.10 -13.14
CA LYS A 626 21.76 9.59 -14.39
C LYS A 626 20.29 9.19 -14.49
N PRO A 627 19.39 9.65 -13.62
CA PRO A 627 18.02 9.15 -13.54
C PRO A 627 17.14 9.56 -14.73
N TRP A 628 17.62 10.44 -15.60
CA TRP A 628 16.95 10.90 -16.82
C TRP A 628 17.11 9.90 -17.97
N PRO A 629 16.13 9.79 -18.90
CA PRO A 629 16.20 8.88 -20.03
C PRO A 629 17.37 9.22 -20.97
N PRO A 630 18.00 8.21 -21.60
CA PRO A 630 19.07 8.43 -22.58
C PRO A 630 18.56 9.23 -23.78
N ARG A 631 19.44 10.04 -24.39
CA ARG A 631 19.13 10.83 -25.59
C ARG A 631 18.55 9.92 -26.69
N GLY A 632 17.30 10.17 -27.10
CA GLY A 632 16.63 9.47 -28.20
C GLY A 632 15.57 8.44 -27.80
N ALA A 633 15.25 8.30 -26.52
CA ALA A 633 14.21 7.39 -26.03
C ALA A 633 12.87 8.13 -25.77
N ARG A 634 12.45 9.01 -26.69
CA ARG A 634 11.11 9.64 -26.68
C ARG A 634 10.36 9.32 -27.94
#